data_38ec6817af12d99a089acbec02ed0a52
#
_entry.id   38ec6817af12d99a089acbec02ed0a52
#
_cell.length_a   1.000
_cell.length_b   1.000
_cell.length_c   1.000
_cell.angle_alpha   90.00
_cell.angle_beta   90.00
_cell.angle_gamma   90.00
#
_symmetry.space_group_name_H-M   'P 1'
#
loop_
_entity.id
_entity.type
_entity.pdbx_description
1 polymer ?
#
loop_
_entity_poly.entity_id
_entity_poly.type
_entity_poly.pdbx_seq_one_letter_code
_entity_poly.pdbx_strand_id
1 'polypeptide(L)'
;MNAILDKIDINSGYDIYKEIDEYETVIRNFFDKKIHPERFKSYRLIYGTYGVRHHEEGTHMQRIKIPGGFILSDQMKTIAELTRDYAASGHAHITTRQDIQLHYVALENIPALLRRLANVGITTREACGNSIRNITASYLSGINPNEIFDIVPYALYCTRYFLRHPLSSTLPRKFKISFSESDEDFAYAQMHDIGAIARIENGERGFKVYAGGGLGAVPMTANLLTEFINEADFFLLIESALRVFHKHGKAERENRNKARMKFFISRVGFEKFRELTFAELKLLKKTRNIGGDLKKYIEIFPLPAPTKNGRDDGLPNNKRISEPAIKEFIELRDNRYWDIFNEGLIEQRQKGYTALLIKPELGNLNPEELNILAEFSDNYGGGYALLTPAQNILIPWINNEFIYDAYNFLAERSFFKQVSGSTRDIVSCPGAFSCRLAVTHPYNLARDIGLNNEELGGLRIHISGCPNSCGQHHIGDIGLYGASIKSGGGIAPHYVVLLGGNIRIGKIGKVIGKIPARHAHNFIARTVELWNEEKNGNEQFHEFVDRLGFEPFRKILADYAVSNNTSDDLYKEPGFDENYKMEAESRGECAGSLLDLMAVNLFDSIRNIYEAQDDIKAGLINDAKRKCLESILLSSKMFVFLEGIEPETENDILSEFVNRIAAKNWLCNDWSNLKDIYYELKNSPGDKIDELFNYSKEFVYDCDKSFVRLQPNLKIQQCINN
;
A
#
# COMPACT_ATOMS: atom_id res chain seq x y z
N MET A 1 -26.99 3.10 -5.14
CA MET A 1 -25.60 3.40 -4.77
C MET A 1 -25.42 3.67 -3.28
N ASN A 2 -26.07 4.66 -2.66
CA ASN A 2 -25.97 4.91 -1.22
C ASN A 2 -26.17 3.64 -0.37
N ALA A 3 -27.11 2.76 -0.74
CA ALA A 3 -27.38 1.51 -0.01
C ALA A 3 -26.21 0.51 -0.02
N ILE A 4 -25.35 0.51 -1.04
CA ILE A 4 -24.13 -0.33 -1.07
C ILE A 4 -23.03 0.34 -0.27
N LEU A 5 -22.81 1.64 -0.45
CA LEU A 5 -21.81 2.40 0.30
C LEU A 5 -22.05 2.32 1.82
N ASP A 6 -23.31 2.49 2.26
CA ASP A 6 -23.68 2.40 3.67
C ASP A 6 -23.41 1.00 4.26
N LYS A 7 -23.54 -0.04 3.43
CA LYS A 7 -23.32 -1.42 3.84
C LYS A 7 -21.84 -1.82 3.93
N ILE A 8 -21.00 -1.30 3.01
CA ILE A 8 -19.55 -1.60 2.95
C ILE A 8 -18.70 -0.56 3.68
N ASP A 9 -19.31 0.32 4.49
CA ASP A 9 -18.62 1.43 5.18
C ASP A 9 -17.43 0.93 6.01
N ILE A 10 -16.23 1.24 5.52
CA ILE A 10 -14.96 0.96 6.22
C ILE A 10 -14.67 1.97 7.34
N ASN A 11 -15.42 3.05 7.42
CA ASN A 11 -15.23 4.15 8.37
C ASN A 11 -16.20 4.12 9.55
N SER A 12 -17.00 3.07 9.68
CA SER A 12 -18.07 2.93 10.67
C SER A 12 -17.67 3.41 12.08
N GLY A 13 -18.48 4.28 12.64
CA GLY A 13 -18.29 4.83 13.99
C GLY A 13 -17.34 6.04 14.06
N TYR A 14 -16.82 6.55 12.93
CA TYR A 14 -15.94 7.71 12.89
C TYR A 14 -16.53 8.84 12.05
N ASP A 15 -16.42 10.07 12.55
CA ASP A 15 -16.76 11.28 11.82
C ASP A 15 -15.58 11.72 10.94
N ILE A 16 -15.65 11.31 9.67
CA ILE A 16 -14.58 11.60 8.68
C ILE A 16 -14.47 13.11 8.44
N TYR A 17 -15.58 13.84 8.43
CA TYR A 17 -15.58 15.28 8.16
C TYR A 17 -14.86 16.03 9.28
N LYS A 18 -15.10 15.63 10.53
CA LYS A 18 -14.37 16.19 11.67
C LYS A 18 -12.86 15.92 11.58
N GLU A 19 -12.47 14.71 11.18
CA GLU A 19 -11.04 14.39 10.96
C GLU A 19 -10.43 15.27 9.86
N ILE A 20 -11.16 15.55 8.79
CA ILE A 20 -10.71 16.43 7.70
C ILE A 20 -10.59 17.87 8.19
N ASP A 21 -11.53 18.37 8.99
CA ASP A 21 -11.51 19.72 9.56
C ASP A 21 -10.31 19.90 10.53
N GLU A 22 -10.02 18.88 11.35
CA GLU A 22 -8.83 18.84 12.18
C GLU A 22 -7.54 18.89 11.33
N TYR A 23 -7.49 18.13 10.23
CA TYR A 23 -6.33 18.13 9.34
C TYR A 23 -6.20 19.47 8.60
N GLU A 24 -7.28 20.08 8.15
CA GLU A 24 -7.26 21.42 7.56
C GLU A 24 -6.70 22.45 8.54
N THR A 25 -7.08 22.37 9.81
CA THR A 25 -6.53 23.22 10.87
C THR A 25 -5.02 23.03 11.04
N VAL A 26 -4.54 21.78 10.97
CA VAL A 26 -3.11 21.47 11.01
C VAL A 26 -2.37 22.04 9.80
N ILE A 27 -2.97 21.96 8.60
CA ILE A 27 -2.40 22.56 7.36
C ILE A 27 -2.28 24.09 7.50
N ARG A 28 -3.32 24.78 7.98
CA ARG A 28 -3.29 26.25 8.23
C ARG A 28 -2.20 26.61 9.22
N ASN A 29 -2.13 25.89 10.34
CA ASN A 29 -1.09 26.10 11.36
C ASN A 29 0.33 25.85 10.83
N PHE A 30 0.49 24.97 9.86
CA PHE A 30 1.76 24.75 9.18
C PHE A 30 2.12 25.95 8.30
N PHE A 31 1.21 26.48 7.48
CA PHE A 31 1.44 27.70 6.69
C PHE A 31 1.76 28.91 7.57
N ASP A 32 1.09 29.02 8.72
CA ASP A 32 1.35 30.05 9.73
C ASP A 32 2.68 29.83 10.51
N LYS A 33 3.46 28.79 10.18
CA LYS A 33 4.71 28.41 10.89
C LYS A 33 4.53 28.11 12.39
N LYS A 34 3.34 27.69 12.78
CA LYS A 34 3.01 27.30 14.16
C LYS A 34 3.35 25.84 14.48
N ILE A 35 3.62 25.02 13.47
CA ILE A 35 3.93 23.59 13.60
C ILE A 35 5.29 23.28 13.00
N HIS A 36 6.10 22.46 13.68
CA HIS A 36 7.39 22.00 13.19
C HIS A 36 7.24 21.18 11.91
N PRO A 37 8.04 21.41 10.83
CA PRO A 37 7.92 20.71 9.54
C PRO A 37 7.94 19.18 9.65
N GLU A 38 8.81 18.62 10.51
CA GLU A 38 8.88 17.16 10.71
C GLU A 38 7.63 16.63 11.44
N ARG A 39 7.04 17.42 12.34
CA ARG A 39 5.78 17.06 12.99
C ARG A 39 4.61 17.14 12.02
N PHE A 40 4.54 18.18 11.20
CA PHE A 40 3.59 18.27 10.11
C PHE A 40 3.71 17.09 9.15
N LYS A 41 4.95 16.71 8.78
CA LYS A 41 5.23 15.57 7.92
C LYS A 41 4.66 14.27 8.48
N SER A 42 4.89 13.96 9.75
CA SER A 42 4.35 12.73 10.36
C SER A 42 2.81 12.74 10.39
N TYR A 43 2.19 13.91 10.57
CA TYR A 43 0.74 14.08 10.57
C TYR A 43 0.15 13.91 9.17
N ARG A 44 0.67 14.61 8.16
CA ARG A 44 0.15 14.53 6.78
C ARG A 44 0.27 13.14 6.15
N LEU A 45 1.30 12.38 6.53
CA LEU A 45 1.48 11.00 6.05
C LEU A 45 0.34 10.08 6.47
N ILE A 46 -0.27 10.29 7.63
CA ILE A 46 -1.44 9.53 8.09
C ILE A 46 -2.62 9.75 7.13
N TYR A 47 -2.78 10.95 6.57
CA TYR A 47 -3.84 11.30 5.63
C TYR A 47 -3.49 10.99 4.16
N GLY A 48 -2.40 10.26 3.91
CA GLY A 48 -2.02 9.86 2.56
C GLY A 48 -1.30 10.95 1.75
N THR A 49 -0.98 12.09 2.35
CA THR A 49 -0.29 13.22 1.72
C THR A 49 1.21 13.03 1.81
N TYR A 50 1.89 12.89 0.68
CA TYR A 50 3.30 12.51 0.56
C TYR A 50 4.09 13.61 -0.16
N GLY A 51 5.28 13.95 0.33
CA GLY A 51 6.18 14.90 -0.35
C GLY A 51 6.68 14.34 -1.68
N VAL A 52 6.70 15.17 -2.71
CA VAL A 52 7.21 14.84 -4.04
C VAL A 52 8.57 15.48 -4.29
N ARG A 53 9.29 15.01 -5.31
CA ARG A 53 10.48 15.66 -5.85
C ARG A 53 10.06 16.98 -6.49
N HIS A 54 10.92 17.97 -6.46
CA HIS A 54 10.67 19.31 -7.04
C HIS A 54 9.40 20.00 -6.48
N HIS A 55 9.19 19.88 -5.16
CA HIS A 55 8.03 20.43 -4.46
C HIS A 55 8.20 21.90 -4.04
N GLU A 56 9.03 22.66 -4.75
CA GLU A 56 9.36 24.07 -4.42
C GLU A 56 8.12 24.96 -4.24
N GLU A 57 6.98 24.55 -4.77
CA GLU A 57 5.70 25.27 -4.72
C GLU A 57 4.66 24.66 -3.76
N GLY A 58 5.06 23.81 -2.83
CA GLY A 58 4.13 23.24 -1.84
C GLY A 58 3.24 22.11 -2.37
N THR A 59 3.57 21.50 -3.50
CA THR A 59 2.81 20.38 -4.07
C THR A 59 3.17 19.04 -3.41
N HIS A 60 2.20 18.13 -3.40
CA HIS A 60 2.30 16.82 -2.77
C HIS A 60 1.71 15.70 -3.66
N MET A 61 2.00 14.47 -3.35
CA MET A 61 1.27 13.32 -3.89
C MET A 61 0.18 12.94 -2.88
N GLN A 62 -1.07 12.87 -3.32
CA GLN A 62 -2.16 12.33 -2.52
C GLN A 62 -2.41 10.88 -2.90
N ARG A 63 -2.31 9.97 -1.93
CA ARG A 63 -2.63 8.56 -2.11
C ARG A 63 -4.04 8.27 -1.62
N ILE A 64 -4.82 7.65 -2.48
CA ILE A 64 -6.20 7.24 -2.23
C ILE A 64 -6.19 5.74 -1.95
N LYS A 65 -6.71 5.33 -0.79
CA LYS A 65 -6.78 3.93 -0.37
C LYS A 65 -7.96 3.25 -1.04
N ILE A 66 -7.70 2.16 -1.78
CA ILE A 66 -8.72 1.33 -2.44
C ILE A 66 -8.59 -0.10 -1.90
N PRO A 67 -9.26 -0.43 -0.79
CA PRO A 67 -9.14 -1.75 -0.16
C PRO A 67 -9.57 -2.89 -1.08
N GLY A 68 -8.75 -3.93 -1.13
CA GLY A 68 -8.96 -5.05 -2.05
C GLY A 68 -8.85 -4.71 -3.53
N GLY A 69 -8.51 -3.46 -3.87
CA GLY A 69 -8.60 -2.96 -5.24
C GLY A 69 -10.03 -2.69 -5.70
N PHE A 70 -11.04 -2.89 -4.84
CA PHE A 70 -12.45 -2.76 -5.16
C PHE A 70 -12.87 -1.29 -5.23
N ILE A 71 -13.35 -0.85 -6.40
CA ILE A 71 -13.74 0.52 -6.67
C ILE A 71 -15.06 0.59 -7.44
N LEU A 72 -16.02 1.39 -6.95
CA LEU A 72 -17.31 1.62 -7.61
C LEU A 72 -17.19 2.61 -8.76
N SER A 73 -18.09 2.54 -9.73
CA SER A 73 -18.13 3.46 -10.89
C SER A 73 -18.20 4.92 -10.47
N ASP A 74 -19.02 5.27 -9.47
CA ASP A 74 -19.12 6.66 -8.99
C ASP A 74 -17.88 7.13 -8.24
N GLN A 75 -17.16 6.20 -7.60
CA GLN A 75 -15.85 6.49 -7.02
C GLN A 75 -14.81 6.78 -8.13
N MET A 76 -14.85 6.02 -9.24
CA MET A 76 -14.00 6.29 -10.41
C MET A 76 -14.30 7.65 -11.03
N LYS A 77 -15.58 8.02 -11.21
CA LYS A 77 -16.00 9.35 -11.69
C LYS A 77 -15.48 10.48 -10.79
N THR A 78 -15.62 10.30 -9.47
CA THR A 78 -15.10 11.28 -8.50
C THR A 78 -13.58 11.43 -8.61
N ILE A 79 -12.84 10.32 -8.76
CA ILE A 79 -11.38 10.36 -8.93
C ILE A 79 -10.99 11.00 -10.26
N ALA A 80 -11.76 10.78 -11.33
CA ALA A 80 -11.57 11.46 -12.62
C ALA A 80 -11.68 12.99 -12.48
N GLU A 81 -12.71 13.46 -11.81
CA GLU A 81 -12.90 14.88 -11.53
C GLU A 81 -11.77 15.45 -10.67
N LEU A 82 -11.37 14.74 -9.58
CA LEU A 82 -10.29 15.17 -8.72
C LEU A 82 -8.94 15.20 -9.45
N THR A 83 -8.72 14.26 -10.39
CA THR A 83 -7.55 14.25 -11.25
C THR A 83 -7.50 15.48 -12.13
N ARG A 84 -8.61 15.81 -12.79
CA ARG A 84 -8.74 17.00 -13.64
C ARG A 84 -8.55 18.29 -12.85
N ASP A 85 -9.16 18.39 -11.67
CA ASP A 85 -9.23 19.63 -10.91
C ASP A 85 -7.99 19.92 -10.09
N TYR A 86 -7.25 18.89 -9.64
CA TYR A 86 -6.19 19.04 -8.65
C TYR A 86 -4.85 18.36 -8.97
N ALA A 87 -4.81 17.38 -9.87
CA ALA A 87 -3.54 16.68 -10.16
C ALA A 87 -2.80 17.33 -11.33
N ALA A 88 -1.76 18.11 -11.05
CA ALA A 88 -0.98 18.77 -12.11
C ALA A 88 -0.21 17.77 -13.00
N SER A 89 -0.11 16.47 -12.60
CA SER A 89 0.39 15.40 -13.45
C SER A 89 -0.56 15.05 -14.62
N GLY A 90 -1.83 15.48 -14.59
CA GLY A 90 -2.84 15.16 -15.59
C GLY A 90 -3.36 13.74 -15.59
N HIS A 91 -2.91 12.88 -14.66
CA HIS A 91 -3.33 11.48 -14.57
C HIS A 91 -3.42 10.98 -13.13
N ALA A 92 -4.25 9.97 -12.93
CA ALA A 92 -4.29 9.12 -11.76
C ALA A 92 -3.43 7.87 -12.01
N HIS A 93 -2.60 7.50 -11.03
CA HIS A 93 -1.68 6.37 -11.14
C HIS A 93 -2.14 5.20 -10.27
N ILE A 94 -2.41 4.04 -10.89
CA ILE A 94 -2.68 2.78 -10.21
C ILE A 94 -1.36 2.20 -9.69
N THR A 95 -1.29 1.90 -8.40
CA THR A 95 -0.06 1.38 -7.79
C THR A 95 -0.04 -0.14 -7.73
N THR A 96 1.16 -0.73 -7.55
CA THR A 96 1.34 -2.16 -7.28
C THR A 96 0.72 -2.63 -5.94
N ARG A 97 0.03 -1.73 -5.21
CA ARG A 97 -0.74 -2.05 -4.00
C ARG A 97 -2.21 -1.72 -4.15
N GLN A 98 -2.68 -1.64 -5.39
CA GLN A 98 -4.09 -1.36 -5.70
C GLN A 98 -4.58 -0.03 -5.09
N ASP A 99 -3.68 0.91 -4.80
CA ASP A 99 -4.02 2.30 -4.47
C ASP A 99 -4.08 3.14 -5.74
N ILE A 100 -4.68 4.33 -5.66
CA ILE A 100 -4.57 5.37 -6.68
C ILE A 100 -3.75 6.54 -6.11
N GLN A 101 -2.90 7.14 -6.94
CA GLN A 101 -2.08 8.30 -6.59
C GLN A 101 -2.38 9.46 -7.53
N LEU A 102 -2.61 10.65 -6.95
CA LEU A 102 -2.66 11.92 -7.65
C LEU A 102 -1.37 12.69 -7.34
N HIS A 103 -0.60 13.03 -8.37
CA HIS A 103 0.70 13.68 -8.20
C HIS A 103 0.59 15.19 -8.39
N TYR A 104 1.44 15.94 -7.67
CA TYR A 104 1.55 17.40 -7.72
C TYR A 104 0.25 18.12 -7.36
N VAL A 105 -0.40 17.66 -6.28
CA VAL A 105 -1.57 18.32 -5.69
C VAL A 105 -1.11 19.41 -4.73
N ALA A 106 -1.60 20.63 -4.88
CA ALA A 106 -1.29 21.73 -3.96
C ALA A 106 -1.84 21.45 -2.56
N LEU A 107 -1.06 21.74 -1.52
CA LEU A 107 -1.40 21.38 -0.13
C LEU A 107 -2.71 22.02 0.35
N GLU A 108 -2.98 23.26 -0.06
CA GLU A 108 -4.22 23.98 0.24
C GLU A 108 -5.48 23.31 -0.32
N ASN A 109 -5.36 22.54 -1.40
CA ASN A 109 -6.48 21.85 -2.04
C ASN A 109 -6.79 20.48 -1.39
N ILE A 110 -5.89 19.95 -0.57
CA ILE A 110 -6.04 18.63 0.04
C ILE A 110 -7.34 18.49 0.84
N PRO A 111 -7.75 19.45 1.73
CA PRO A 111 -8.99 19.29 2.48
C PRO A 111 -10.23 19.20 1.60
N ALA A 112 -10.31 20.00 0.53
CA ALA A 112 -11.42 19.95 -0.44
C ALA A 112 -11.46 18.62 -1.19
N LEU A 113 -10.30 18.11 -1.62
CA LEU A 113 -10.14 16.80 -2.24
C LEU A 113 -10.61 15.69 -1.30
N LEU A 114 -10.20 15.70 -0.02
CA LEU A 114 -10.59 14.70 0.97
C LEU A 114 -12.10 14.68 1.23
N ARG A 115 -12.75 15.85 1.29
CA ARG A 115 -14.21 15.93 1.46
C ARG A 115 -14.96 15.33 0.27
N ARG A 116 -14.50 15.55 -0.96
CA ARG A 116 -15.11 14.94 -2.16
C ARG A 116 -14.95 13.41 -2.15
N LEU A 117 -13.80 12.89 -1.73
CA LEU A 117 -13.59 11.44 -1.54
C LEU A 117 -14.51 10.87 -0.44
N ALA A 118 -14.65 11.60 0.68
CA ALA A 118 -15.53 11.18 1.78
C ALA A 118 -17.00 11.09 1.34
N ASN A 119 -17.48 11.97 0.46
CA ASN A 119 -18.84 11.94 -0.08
C ASN A 119 -19.17 10.64 -0.83
N VAL A 120 -18.16 9.94 -1.34
CA VAL A 120 -18.31 8.64 -2.02
C VAL A 120 -17.74 7.47 -1.20
N GLY A 121 -17.58 7.66 0.12
CA GLY A 121 -17.15 6.60 1.06
C GLY A 121 -15.67 6.23 1.00
N ILE A 122 -14.82 7.00 0.31
CA ILE A 122 -13.37 6.75 0.23
C ILE A 122 -12.65 7.52 1.35
N THR A 123 -11.67 6.86 1.96
CA THR A 123 -10.71 7.49 2.87
C THR A 123 -9.28 7.37 2.35
N THR A 124 -8.46 8.36 2.70
CA THR A 124 -7.01 8.33 2.46
C THR A 124 -6.21 8.02 3.72
N ARG A 125 -6.92 7.87 4.86
CA ARG A 125 -6.28 7.64 6.16
C ARG A 125 -5.45 6.36 6.14
N GLU A 126 -4.23 6.44 6.68
CA GLU A 126 -3.25 5.35 6.72
C GLU A 126 -2.83 4.79 5.34
N ALA A 127 -3.09 5.51 4.26
CA ALA A 127 -2.57 5.14 2.93
C ALA A 127 -1.04 5.29 2.84
N CYS A 128 -0.46 6.16 3.67
CA CYS A 128 0.99 6.40 3.76
C CYS A 128 1.52 6.20 5.19
N GLY A 129 2.77 6.56 5.42
CA GLY A 129 3.39 6.53 6.74
C GLY A 129 3.75 5.14 7.26
N ASN A 130 3.91 5.07 8.55
CA ASN A 130 4.25 3.86 9.31
C ASN A 130 2.98 3.22 9.88
N SER A 131 2.16 2.66 9.02
CA SER A 131 0.85 2.10 9.34
C SER A 131 0.61 0.79 8.60
N ILE A 132 -0.50 0.13 8.89
CA ILE A 132 -1.04 -0.92 8.03
C ILE A 132 -1.48 -0.24 6.74
N ARG A 133 -0.82 -0.65 5.63
CA ARG A 133 -1.05 -0.09 4.31
C ARG A 133 -2.33 -0.65 3.72
N ASN A 134 -2.71 -0.15 2.54
CA ASN A 134 -3.85 -0.72 1.83
C ASN A 134 -3.82 -2.25 1.86
N ILE A 135 -4.92 -2.88 2.17
CA ILE A 135 -5.09 -4.33 2.12
C ILE A 135 -5.28 -4.70 0.66
N THR A 136 -4.42 -5.56 0.13
CA THR A 136 -4.54 -6.02 -1.26
C THR A 136 -5.31 -7.34 -1.32
N ALA A 137 -6.03 -7.54 -2.43
CA ALA A 137 -6.74 -8.77 -2.71
C ALA A 137 -6.53 -9.21 -4.15
N SER A 138 -6.74 -10.50 -4.42
CA SER A 138 -6.80 -10.98 -5.81
C SER A 138 -7.89 -10.25 -6.59
N TYR A 139 -7.54 -9.78 -7.76
CA TYR A 139 -8.46 -9.09 -8.66
C TYR A 139 -9.43 -10.03 -9.39
N LEU A 140 -9.24 -11.34 -9.25
CA LEU A 140 -10.15 -12.37 -9.78
C LEU A 140 -11.16 -12.85 -8.75
N SER A 141 -11.12 -12.34 -7.52
CA SER A 141 -12.07 -12.73 -6.48
C SER A 141 -13.52 -12.45 -6.88
N GLY A 142 -14.39 -13.37 -6.61
CA GLY A 142 -15.80 -13.35 -7.01
C GLY A 142 -16.05 -13.93 -8.40
N ILE A 143 -15.04 -14.07 -9.25
CA ILE A 143 -15.18 -14.50 -10.65
C ILE A 143 -14.25 -15.65 -11.08
N ASN A 144 -13.19 -15.95 -10.32
CA ASN A 144 -12.23 -17.01 -10.66
C ASN A 144 -12.91 -18.40 -10.67
N PRO A 145 -12.79 -19.20 -11.75
CA PRO A 145 -13.28 -20.58 -11.77
C PRO A 145 -12.72 -21.45 -10.65
N ASN A 146 -11.50 -21.20 -10.19
CA ASN A 146 -10.79 -21.96 -9.16
C ASN A 146 -10.94 -21.35 -7.75
N GLU A 147 -11.84 -20.38 -7.57
CA GLU A 147 -12.05 -19.70 -6.30
C GLU A 147 -12.61 -20.63 -5.21
N ILE A 148 -12.00 -20.58 -4.04
CA ILE A 148 -12.51 -21.26 -2.85
C ILE A 148 -13.71 -20.49 -2.27
N PHE A 149 -13.56 -19.18 -2.08
CA PHE A 149 -14.63 -18.22 -1.76
C PHE A 149 -14.15 -16.79 -2.03
N ASP A 150 -15.10 -15.87 -2.24
CA ASP A 150 -14.81 -14.44 -2.47
C ASP A 150 -14.12 -13.81 -1.26
N ILE A 151 -12.91 -13.24 -1.49
CA ILE A 151 -12.08 -12.65 -0.42
C ILE A 151 -12.14 -11.13 -0.38
N VAL A 152 -12.79 -10.46 -1.32
CA VAL A 152 -12.94 -8.98 -1.30
C VAL A 152 -13.64 -8.53 -0.02
N PRO A 153 -14.73 -9.17 0.47
CA PRO A 153 -15.37 -8.81 1.74
C PRO A 153 -14.42 -8.85 2.94
N TYR A 154 -13.51 -9.84 2.96
CA TYR A 154 -12.52 -9.98 4.03
C TYR A 154 -11.46 -8.89 3.98
N ALA A 155 -11.02 -8.47 2.79
CA ALA A 155 -10.08 -7.36 2.62
C ALA A 155 -10.69 -6.02 3.07
N LEU A 156 -11.96 -5.80 2.75
CA LEU A 156 -12.72 -4.62 3.20
C LEU A 156 -12.90 -4.64 4.72
N TYR A 157 -13.33 -5.77 5.29
CA TYR A 157 -13.47 -5.93 6.74
C TYR A 157 -12.13 -5.78 7.48
N CYS A 158 -11.04 -6.33 6.93
CA CYS A 158 -9.70 -6.17 7.47
C CYS A 158 -9.30 -4.68 7.52
N THR A 159 -9.65 -3.93 6.47
CA THR A 159 -9.43 -2.48 6.45
C THR A 159 -10.25 -1.79 7.54
N ARG A 160 -11.54 -2.08 7.65
CA ARG A 160 -12.42 -1.55 8.70
C ARG A 160 -11.91 -1.86 10.11
N TYR A 161 -11.45 -3.10 10.35
CA TYR A 161 -10.92 -3.55 11.64
C TYR A 161 -9.65 -2.82 12.08
N PHE A 162 -8.74 -2.59 11.13
CA PHE A 162 -7.42 -2.01 11.43
C PHE A 162 -7.33 -0.49 11.19
N LEU A 163 -8.27 0.11 10.48
CA LEU A 163 -8.26 1.56 10.25
C LEU A 163 -8.50 2.28 11.58
N ARG A 164 -7.61 3.20 11.93
CA ARG A 164 -7.59 3.91 13.23
C ARG A 164 -7.32 3.02 14.45
N HIS A 165 -6.98 1.75 14.21
CA HIS A 165 -6.61 0.85 15.29
C HIS A 165 -5.30 1.32 15.96
N PRO A 166 -5.19 1.34 17.29
CA PRO A 166 -4.00 1.86 17.99
C PRO A 166 -2.69 1.18 17.55
N LEU A 167 -2.72 -0.11 17.24
CA LEU A 167 -1.56 -0.83 16.73
C LEU A 167 -1.21 -0.49 15.27
N SER A 168 -2.17 -0.02 14.47
CA SER A 168 -1.95 0.33 13.07
C SER A 168 -1.20 1.66 12.92
N SER A 169 -1.68 2.70 13.60
CA SER A 169 -1.17 4.08 13.43
C SER A 169 0.18 4.35 14.11
N THR A 170 0.62 3.44 14.98
CA THR A 170 1.84 3.58 15.80
C THR A 170 2.97 2.62 15.43
N LEU A 171 2.91 2.02 14.24
CA LEU A 171 3.95 1.09 13.78
C LEU A 171 5.29 1.80 13.53
N PRO A 172 6.42 1.12 13.73
CA PRO A 172 7.74 1.69 13.43
C PRO A 172 8.02 1.76 11.93
N ARG A 173 7.28 0.98 11.12
CA ARG A 173 7.39 0.91 9.66
C ARG A 173 6.10 0.38 9.05
N LYS A 174 5.92 0.58 7.73
CA LYS A 174 4.80 0.02 6.95
C LYS A 174 4.62 -1.48 7.18
N PHE A 175 3.36 -1.90 7.36
CA PHE A 175 2.93 -3.28 7.44
C PHE A 175 1.96 -3.59 6.30
N LYS A 176 2.08 -4.75 5.67
CA LYS A 176 1.37 -5.10 4.45
C LYS A 176 0.63 -6.42 4.62
N ILE A 177 -0.64 -6.45 4.22
CA ILE A 177 -1.50 -7.63 4.24
C ILE A 177 -2.06 -7.87 2.85
N SER A 178 -2.22 -9.14 2.46
CA SER A 178 -2.85 -9.54 1.20
C SER A 178 -3.73 -10.76 1.37
N PHE A 179 -4.75 -10.87 0.50
CA PHE A 179 -5.67 -11.98 0.42
C PHE A 179 -5.72 -12.56 -0.99
N SER A 180 -5.66 -13.89 -1.11
CA SER A 180 -5.87 -14.63 -2.36
C SER A 180 -7.01 -15.63 -2.19
N GLU A 181 -7.83 -15.76 -3.22
CA GLU A 181 -9.02 -16.64 -3.25
C GLU A 181 -8.70 -18.11 -3.55
N SER A 182 -7.46 -18.36 -4.04
CA SER A 182 -6.98 -19.69 -4.42
C SER A 182 -5.45 -19.80 -4.31
N ASP A 183 -4.91 -21.00 -4.50
CA ASP A 183 -3.45 -21.23 -4.53
C ASP A 183 -2.74 -20.61 -5.75
N GLU A 184 -3.46 -20.08 -6.72
CA GLU A 184 -2.88 -19.33 -7.84
C GLU A 184 -2.22 -18.03 -7.39
N ASP A 185 -2.60 -17.53 -6.21
CA ASP A 185 -2.00 -16.44 -5.46
C ASP A 185 -1.79 -15.14 -6.26
N PHE A 186 -2.86 -14.62 -6.85
CA PHE A 186 -2.80 -13.36 -7.60
C PHE A 186 -2.58 -12.10 -6.73
N ALA A 187 -2.65 -12.21 -5.40
CA ALA A 187 -2.33 -11.13 -4.47
C ALA A 187 -0.96 -11.25 -3.80
N TYR A 188 -0.16 -12.26 -4.19
CA TYR A 188 1.24 -12.42 -3.78
C TYR A 188 1.44 -12.60 -2.28
N ALA A 189 0.71 -13.52 -1.68
CA ALA A 189 0.68 -13.77 -0.24
C ALA A 189 2.08 -13.88 0.38
N GLN A 190 2.99 -14.60 -0.28
CA GLN A 190 4.35 -14.81 0.22
C GLN A 190 5.27 -13.58 0.18
N MET A 191 4.81 -12.45 -0.41
CA MET A 191 5.58 -11.19 -0.50
C MET A 191 5.14 -10.13 0.51
N HIS A 192 4.30 -10.50 1.48
CA HIS A 192 3.73 -9.58 2.44
C HIS A 192 4.11 -9.90 3.88
N ASP A 193 3.94 -8.93 4.79
CA ASP A 193 4.15 -9.16 6.22
C ASP A 193 3.18 -10.23 6.74
N ILE A 194 1.92 -10.21 6.24
CA ILE A 194 0.94 -11.31 6.36
C ILE A 194 0.30 -11.52 5.00
N GLY A 195 0.27 -12.77 4.55
CA GLY A 195 -0.45 -13.19 3.35
C GLY A 195 -1.42 -14.31 3.67
N ALA A 196 -2.66 -14.22 3.16
CA ALA A 196 -3.73 -15.17 3.42
C ALA A 196 -4.22 -15.77 2.11
N ILE A 197 -4.39 -17.08 2.06
CA ILE A 197 -5.01 -17.81 0.95
C ILE A 197 -6.24 -18.52 1.47
N ALA A 198 -7.38 -18.33 0.80
CA ALA A 198 -8.66 -18.91 1.18
C ALA A 198 -8.60 -20.45 1.28
N ARG A 199 -9.26 -21.02 2.29
CA ARG A 199 -9.38 -22.44 2.56
C ARG A 199 -10.76 -22.77 3.14
N ILE A 200 -11.21 -23.97 2.86
CA ILE A 200 -12.34 -24.59 3.57
C ILE A 200 -11.81 -25.87 4.19
N GLU A 201 -11.97 -26.03 5.51
CA GLU A 201 -11.60 -27.22 6.24
C GLU A 201 -12.79 -27.64 7.11
N ASN A 202 -13.21 -28.90 7.01
CA ASN A 202 -14.39 -29.44 7.72
C ASN A 202 -15.70 -28.62 7.54
N GLY A 203 -15.85 -27.96 6.39
CA GLY A 203 -17.00 -27.10 6.08
C GLY A 203 -16.91 -25.67 6.62
N GLU A 204 -15.84 -25.33 7.35
CA GLU A 204 -15.59 -24.00 7.85
C GLU A 204 -14.68 -23.20 6.90
N ARG A 205 -15.02 -21.90 6.68
CA ARG A 205 -14.15 -20.95 5.97
C ARG A 205 -13.00 -20.52 6.84
N GLY A 206 -11.85 -20.35 6.23
CA GLY A 206 -10.65 -19.90 6.89
C GLY A 206 -9.53 -19.59 5.91
N PHE A 207 -8.32 -19.50 6.42
CA PHE A 207 -7.16 -19.10 5.63
C PHE A 207 -5.93 -19.95 5.95
N LYS A 208 -5.17 -20.28 4.90
CA LYS A 208 -3.77 -20.62 4.99
C LYS A 208 -2.99 -19.30 5.11
N VAL A 209 -2.10 -19.20 6.09
CA VAL A 209 -1.46 -17.92 6.43
C VAL A 209 0.05 -18.01 6.33
N TYR A 210 0.64 -17.06 5.61
CA TYR A 210 2.07 -16.82 5.54
C TYR A 210 2.45 -15.57 6.33
N ALA A 211 3.64 -15.55 6.94
CA ALA A 211 4.15 -14.41 7.72
C ALA A 211 5.63 -14.12 7.47
N GLY A 212 5.99 -12.85 7.53
CA GLY A 212 7.38 -12.39 7.51
C GLY A 212 7.96 -12.07 6.13
N GLY A 213 7.13 -11.97 5.10
CA GLY A 213 7.55 -11.56 3.77
C GLY A 213 7.79 -10.06 3.61
N GLY A 214 8.45 -9.70 2.53
CA GLY A 214 8.60 -8.30 2.14
C GLY A 214 9.72 -8.02 1.18
N LEU A 215 9.43 -7.21 0.18
CA LEU A 215 10.40 -6.69 -0.78
C LEU A 215 11.20 -5.51 -0.19
N GLY A 216 11.95 -4.80 -1.00
CA GLY A 216 12.85 -3.70 -0.64
C GLY A 216 14.30 -4.11 -0.79
N ALA A 217 15.25 -3.34 -0.27
CA ALA A 217 16.69 -3.60 -0.45
C ALA A 217 17.15 -5.00 0.03
N VAL A 218 16.43 -5.61 0.98
CA VAL A 218 16.67 -6.97 1.47
C VAL A 218 15.35 -7.75 1.33
N PRO A 219 15.06 -8.36 0.17
CA PRO A 219 13.82 -9.10 -0.05
C PRO A 219 13.83 -10.41 0.76
N MET A 220 12.66 -10.77 1.30
CA MET A 220 12.43 -12.02 2.01
C MET A 220 11.09 -12.60 1.63
N THR A 221 11.02 -13.89 1.39
CA THR A 221 9.77 -14.63 1.20
C THR A 221 9.20 -15.01 2.57
N ALA A 222 7.88 -14.92 2.70
CA ALA A 222 7.16 -15.29 3.93
C ALA A 222 7.22 -16.80 4.17
N ASN A 223 7.21 -17.17 5.44
CA ASN A 223 7.11 -18.58 5.86
C ASN A 223 5.65 -18.91 6.20
N LEU A 224 5.31 -20.20 6.09
CA LEU A 224 4.00 -20.71 6.44
C LEU A 224 3.78 -20.63 7.96
N LEU A 225 2.84 -19.77 8.38
CA LEU A 225 2.48 -19.61 9.79
C LEU A 225 1.50 -20.69 10.25
N THR A 226 0.48 -20.99 9.44
CA THR A 226 -0.47 -22.07 9.66
C THR A 226 -1.10 -22.51 8.34
N GLU A 227 -1.43 -23.80 8.21
CA GLU A 227 -2.17 -24.33 7.06
C GLU A 227 -3.63 -23.90 7.09
N PHE A 228 -4.22 -23.77 8.30
CA PHE A 228 -5.59 -23.30 8.46
C PHE A 228 -5.76 -22.49 9.75
N ILE A 229 -6.56 -21.45 9.66
CA ILE A 229 -7.17 -20.74 10.77
C ILE A 229 -8.57 -20.28 10.34
N ASN A 230 -9.57 -20.41 11.19
CA ASN A 230 -10.92 -19.98 10.84
C ASN A 230 -11.00 -18.46 10.60
N GLU A 231 -12.00 -18.04 9.85
CA GLU A 231 -12.15 -16.66 9.38
C GLU A 231 -12.22 -15.62 10.51
N ALA A 232 -12.86 -15.94 11.63
CA ALA A 232 -12.98 -15.02 12.75
C ALA A 232 -11.64 -14.86 13.52
N ASP A 233 -10.92 -15.96 13.74
CA ASP A 233 -9.64 -15.94 14.45
C ASP A 233 -8.50 -15.31 13.62
N PHE A 234 -8.65 -15.28 12.30
CA PHE A 234 -7.61 -14.74 11.41
C PHE A 234 -7.25 -13.27 11.72
N PHE A 235 -8.24 -12.41 11.97
CA PHE A 235 -7.98 -11.00 12.29
C PHE A 235 -7.29 -10.83 13.65
N LEU A 236 -7.67 -11.68 14.62
CA LEU A 236 -7.00 -11.75 15.91
C LEU A 236 -5.57 -12.29 15.79
N LEU A 237 -5.29 -13.20 14.84
CA LEU A 237 -3.94 -13.68 14.54
C LEU A 237 -3.05 -12.54 14.01
N ILE A 238 -3.56 -11.68 13.11
CA ILE A 238 -2.82 -10.51 12.63
C ILE A 238 -2.49 -9.59 13.80
N GLU A 239 -3.47 -9.30 14.66
CA GLU A 239 -3.25 -8.47 15.84
C GLU A 239 -2.24 -9.10 16.80
N SER A 240 -2.31 -10.41 17.01
CA SER A 240 -1.34 -11.16 17.83
C SER A 240 0.08 -11.03 17.29
N ALA A 241 0.28 -11.13 15.96
CA ALA A 241 1.58 -10.95 15.34
C ALA A 241 2.13 -9.52 15.54
N LEU A 242 1.27 -8.51 15.45
CA LEU A 242 1.63 -7.11 15.72
C LEU A 242 2.02 -6.89 17.19
N ARG A 243 1.28 -7.47 18.15
CA ARG A 243 1.59 -7.41 19.59
C ARG A 243 2.91 -8.10 19.91
N VAL A 244 3.16 -9.27 19.34
CA VAL A 244 4.43 -9.99 19.50
C VAL A 244 5.60 -9.15 18.97
N PHE A 245 5.45 -8.54 17.80
CA PHE A 245 6.45 -7.62 17.26
C PHE A 245 6.65 -6.40 18.16
N HIS A 246 5.59 -5.86 18.75
CA HIS A 246 5.68 -4.77 19.72
C HIS A 246 6.44 -5.20 20.99
N LYS A 247 6.04 -6.31 21.63
CA LYS A 247 6.61 -6.80 22.89
C LYS A 247 8.07 -7.23 22.77
N HIS A 248 8.46 -7.88 21.67
CA HIS A 248 9.74 -8.55 21.53
C HIS A 248 10.66 -7.96 20.46
N GLY A 249 10.18 -7.06 19.62
CA GLY A 249 10.90 -6.47 18.49
C GLY A 249 11.50 -5.08 18.77
N LYS A 250 11.80 -4.72 20.02
CA LYS A 250 12.29 -3.37 20.38
C LYS A 250 13.55 -3.00 19.59
N ALA A 251 14.54 -3.90 19.51
CA ALA A 251 15.80 -3.66 18.80
C ALA A 251 15.60 -3.35 17.30
N GLU A 252 14.65 -4.02 16.65
CA GLU A 252 14.30 -3.74 15.26
C GLU A 252 13.50 -2.45 15.13
N ARG A 253 12.55 -2.19 16.04
CA ARG A 253 11.71 -0.97 16.00
C ARG A 253 12.54 0.30 16.15
N GLU A 254 13.57 0.29 16.96
CA GLU A 254 14.51 1.41 17.14
C GLU A 254 15.52 1.54 15.98
N ASN A 255 15.77 0.47 15.23
CA ASN A 255 16.64 0.50 14.06
C ASN A 255 15.86 0.75 12.76
N ARG A 256 15.88 1.97 12.25
CA ARG A 256 15.13 2.41 11.06
C ARG A 256 15.32 1.53 9.83
N ASN A 257 16.51 0.95 9.64
CA ASN A 257 16.81 0.09 8.50
C ASN A 257 16.24 -1.32 8.66
N LYS A 258 15.99 -1.73 9.90
CA LYS A 258 15.46 -3.06 10.28
C LYS A 258 14.09 -3.03 10.94
N ALA A 259 13.37 -1.91 10.90
CA ALA A 259 12.11 -1.69 11.60
C ALA A 259 10.89 -2.45 11.01
N ARG A 260 11.10 -3.50 10.20
CA ARG A 260 10.02 -4.37 9.69
C ARG A 260 10.02 -5.71 10.40
N MET A 261 8.81 -6.28 10.57
CA MET A 261 8.59 -7.56 11.25
C MET A 261 9.48 -8.69 10.73
N LYS A 262 9.76 -8.74 9.43
CA LYS A 262 10.63 -9.77 8.83
C LYS A 262 12.03 -9.83 9.46
N PHE A 263 12.61 -8.70 9.87
CA PHE A 263 13.92 -8.67 10.53
C PHE A 263 13.85 -9.19 11.96
N PHE A 264 12.76 -8.89 12.67
CA PHE A 264 12.49 -9.47 13.98
C PHE A 264 12.38 -10.99 13.88
N ILE A 265 11.57 -11.49 12.94
CA ILE A 265 11.43 -12.93 12.69
C ILE A 265 12.78 -13.57 12.36
N SER A 266 13.59 -12.91 11.52
CA SER A 266 14.94 -13.39 11.17
C SER A 266 15.88 -13.50 12.38
N ARG A 267 15.74 -12.60 13.38
CA ARG A 267 16.55 -12.62 14.59
C ARG A 267 16.12 -13.70 15.59
N VAL A 268 14.81 -13.82 15.84
CA VAL A 268 14.31 -14.74 16.86
C VAL A 268 14.09 -16.16 16.36
N GLY A 269 14.04 -16.34 15.05
CA GLY A 269 13.66 -17.58 14.39
C GLY A 269 12.15 -17.70 14.20
N PHE A 270 11.74 -18.31 13.07
CA PHE A 270 10.34 -18.39 12.68
C PHE A 270 9.48 -19.20 13.66
N GLU A 271 9.98 -20.35 14.13
CA GLU A 271 9.23 -21.20 15.07
C GLU A 271 8.97 -20.49 16.41
N LYS A 272 9.93 -19.71 16.90
CA LYS A 272 9.73 -18.91 18.12
C LYS A 272 8.71 -17.79 17.90
N PHE A 273 8.76 -17.13 16.76
CA PHE A 273 7.73 -16.15 16.39
C PHE A 273 6.33 -16.77 16.33
N ARG A 274 6.23 -17.96 15.73
CA ARG A 274 4.97 -18.73 15.63
C ARG A 274 4.42 -19.08 17.02
N GLU A 275 5.25 -19.65 17.89
CA GLU A 275 4.90 -19.99 19.28
C GLU A 275 4.33 -18.76 20.02
N LEU A 276 5.06 -17.64 19.98
CA LEU A 276 4.66 -16.40 20.65
C LEU A 276 3.33 -15.86 20.08
N THR A 277 3.16 -15.90 18.76
CA THR A 277 1.95 -15.40 18.08
C THR A 277 0.71 -16.21 18.47
N PHE A 278 0.82 -17.55 18.53
CA PHE A 278 -0.31 -18.37 18.95
C PHE A 278 -0.59 -18.29 20.46
N ALA A 279 0.42 -18.05 21.29
CA ALA A 279 0.22 -17.76 22.71
C ALA A 279 -0.57 -16.46 22.92
N GLU A 280 -0.22 -15.41 22.17
CA GLU A 280 -0.94 -14.13 22.20
C GLU A 280 -2.37 -14.26 21.64
N LEU A 281 -2.57 -15.02 20.56
CA LEU A 281 -3.90 -15.32 20.01
C LEU A 281 -4.81 -15.99 21.05
N LYS A 282 -4.29 -16.96 21.79
CA LYS A 282 -5.03 -17.64 22.86
C LYS A 282 -5.50 -16.64 23.95
N LEU A 283 -4.69 -15.63 24.22
CA LEU A 283 -5.06 -14.56 25.16
C LEU A 283 -6.17 -13.66 24.58
N LEU A 284 -6.02 -13.19 23.35
CA LEU A 284 -6.99 -12.31 22.69
C LEU A 284 -8.37 -12.96 22.54
N LYS A 285 -8.43 -14.25 22.23
CA LYS A 285 -9.70 -15.01 22.12
C LYS A 285 -10.51 -15.04 23.43
N LYS A 286 -9.88 -14.79 24.58
CA LYS A 286 -10.63 -14.68 25.87
C LYS A 286 -11.36 -13.35 26.02
N THR A 287 -10.87 -12.29 25.35
CA THR A 287 -11.34 -10.92 25.56
C THR A 287 -12.12 -10.37 24.37
N ARG A 288 -12.05 -11.01 23.21
CA ARG A 288 -12.62 -10.54 21.96
C ARG A 288 -13.33 -11.65 21.19
N ASN A 289 -14.50 -11.29 20.65
CA ASN A 289 -15.24 -12.12 19.69
C ASN A 289 -15.72 -11.22 18.54
N ILE A 290 -15.14 -11.40 17.36
CA ILE A 290 -15.46 -10.61 16.17
C ILE A 290 -16.34 -11.39 15.17
N GLY A 291 -16.59 -12.70 15.39
CA GLY A 291 -17.27 -13.57 14.43
C GLY A 291 -18.66 -13.08 14.04
N GLY A 292 -19.41 -12.54 14.98
CA GLY A 292 -20.77 -12.01 14.71
C GLY A 292 -20.76 -10.75 13.85
N ASP A 293 -19.81 -9.83 14.06
CA ASP A 293 -19.66 -8.61 13.25
C ASP A 293 -19.14 -8.95 11.85
N LEU A 294 -18.14 -9.81 11.76
CA LEU A 294 -17.61 -10.32 10.49
C LEU A 294 -18.69 -10.99 9.65
N LYS A 295 -19.49 -11.89 10.25
CA LYS A 295 -20.56 -12.59 9.54
C LYS A 295 -21.56 -11.61 8.94
N LYS A 296 -22.05 -10.64 9.71
CA LYS A 296 -22.97 -9.60 9.23
C LYS A 296 -22.36 -8.81 8.07
N TYR A 297 -21.06 -8.52 8.13
CA TYR A 297 -20.38 -7.80 7.07
C TYR A 297 -20.28 -8.62 5.78
N ILE A 298 -19.96 -9.91 5.88
CA ILE A 298 -19.83 -10.81 4.73
C ILE A 298 -21.19 -11.12 4.08
N GLU A 299 -22.30 -11.15 4.85
CA GLU A 299 -23.66 -11.38 4.33
C GLU A 299 -24.11 -10.32 3.30
N ILE A 300 -23.43 -9.17 3.23
CA ILE A 300 -23.67 -8.16 2.20
C ILE A 300 -23.20 -8.65 0.81
N PHE A 301 -22.26 -9.56 0.77
CA PHE A 301 -21.68 -10.13 -0.43
C PHE A 301 -22.16 -11.59 -0.64
N PRO A 302 -22.21 -12.09 -1.87
CA PRO A 302 -21.77 -11.45 -3.12
C PRO A 302 -22.67 -10.27 -3.52
N LEU A 303 -22.04 -9.27 -4.14
CA LEU A 303 -22.83 -8.23 -4.82
C LEU A 303 -23.70 -8.91 -5.88
N PRO A 304 -24.97 -8.50 -6.03
CA PRO A 304 -25.85 -9.12 -7.02
C PRO A 304 -25.22 -8.98 -8.41
N ALA A 305 -25.23 -10.09 -9.16
CA ALA A 305 -24.91 -10.01 -10.58
C ALA A 305 -25.83 -8.98 -11.23
N PRO A 306 -25.36 -8.17 -12.20
CA PRO A 306 -26.24 -7.28 -12.93
C PRO A 306 -27.42 -8.09 -13.49
N THR A 307 -28.64 -7.69 -13.18
CA THR A 307 -29.84 -8.32 -13.75
C THR A 307 -29.72 -8.24 -15.26
N LYS A 308 -30.11 -9.32 -15.95
CA LYS A 308 -30.16 -9.39 -17.42
C LYS A 308 -30.72 -8.08 -17.96
N ASN A 309 -29.92 -7.33 -18.70
CA ASN A 309 -30.10 -5.94 -19.11
C ASN A 309 -29.78 -5.01 -17.93
N GLY A 310 -28.62 -4.43 -17.96
CA GLY A 310 -28.32 -3.27 -17.11
C GLY A 310 -29.47 -2.27 -17.29
N ARG A 311 -30.40 -2.20 -16.34
CA ARG A 311 -31.62 -1.39 -16.29
C ARG A 311 -32.64 -1.66 -17.39
N ASP A 312 -33.82 -2.09 -16.97
CA ASP A 312 -35.09 -2.10 -17.73
C ASP A 312 -35.60 -0.65 -18.04
N ASP A 313 -34.79 0.36 -17.77
CA ASP A 313 -35.11 1.78 -17.84
C ASP A 313 -34.38 2.46 -19.01
N GLY A 314 -34.92 2.23 -20.23
CA GLY A 314 -34.83 3.25 -21.27
C GLY A 314 -33.52 3.39 -22.05
N LEU A 315 -32.67 2.37 -22.16
CA LEU A 315 -31.70 2.33 -23.26
C LEU A 315 -32.49 2.18 -24.59
N PRO A 316 -32.18 2.97 -25.62
CA PRO A 316 -32.85 2.84 -26.91
C PRO A 316 -32.72 1.38 -27.35
N ASN A 317 -33.81 0.82 -27.90
CA ASN A 317 -33.84 -0.50 -28.51
C ASN A 317 -32.68 -0.62 -29.51
N ASN A 318 -31.48 -0.98 -29.05
CA ASN A 318 -30.35 -1.24 -29.90
C ASN A 318 -30.65 -2.54 -30.62
N LYS A 319 -30.98 -2.42 -31.89
CA LYS A 319 -31.10 -3.54 -32.80
C LYS A 319 -29.85 -4.42 -32.63
N ARG A 320 -30.03 -5.69 -32.27
CA ARG A 320 -28.97 -6.70 -32.30
C ARG A 320 -28.25 -6.58 -33.64
N ILE A 321 -26.98 -6.19 -33.61
CA ILE A 321 -26.14 -6.19 -34.81
C ILE A 321 -25.90 -7.64 -35.15
N SER A 322 -26.21 -8.04 -36.36
CA SER A 322 -26.01 -9.42 -36.80
C SER A 322 -24.52 -9.77 -36.95
N GLU A 323 -24.14 -11.02 -36.67
CA GLU A 323 -22.76 -11.51 -36.80
C GLU A 323 -22.04 -11.10 -38.11
N PRO A 324 -22.70 -11.11 -39.32
CA PRO A 324 -22.12 -10.60 -40.56
C PRO A 324 -21.78 -9.10 -40.54
N ALA A 325 -22.66 -8.29 -39.98
CA ALA A 325 -22.43 -6.82 -39.85
C ALA A 325 -21.27 -6.50 -38.91
N ILE A 326 -21.03 -7.36 -37.93
CA ILE A 326 -19.91 -7.27 -36.96
C ILE A 326 -18.60 -7.60 -37.67
N LYS A 327 -18.55 -8.65 -38.50
CA LYS A 327 -17.38 -8.99 -39.29
C LYS A 327 -16.99 -7.87 -40.27
N GLU A 328 -17.96 -7.31 -40.99
CA GLU A 328 -17.76 -6.19 -41.89
C GLU A 328 -17.29 -4.93 -41.14
N PHE A 329 -17.78 -4.70 -39.94
CA PHE A 329 -17.38 -3.56 -39.07
C PHE A 329 -15.95 -3.73 -38.51
N ILE A 330 -15.53 -4.94 -38.15
CA ILE A 330 -14.16 -5.26 -37.71
C ILE A 330 -13.17 -5.18 -38.87
N GLU A 331 -13.53 -5.62 -40.05
CA GLU A 331 -12.71 -5.52 -41.27
C GLU A 331 -12.49 -4.06 -41.69
N LEU A 332 -13.40 -3.15 -41.37
CA LEU A 332 -13.31 -1.72 -41.65
C LEU A 332 -12.56 -0.90 -40.57
N ARG A 333 -12.29 -1.47 -39.38
CA ARG A 333 -11.52 -0.85 -38.32
C ARG A 333 -10.19 -1.58 -38.11
N ASP A 334 -9.23 -0.88 -37.49
CA ASP A 334 -7.92 -1.44 -37.17
C ASP A 334 -8.08 -2.71 -36.30
N ASN A 335 -7.82 -3.88 -36.88
CA ASN A 335 -7.91 -5.19 -36.24
C ASN A 335 -7.14 -5.25 -34.91
N ARG A 336 -6.07 -4.46 -34.79
CA ARG A 336 -5.27 -4.37 -33.56
C ARG A 336 -6.08 -3.94 -32.33
N TYR A 337 -7.09 -3.10 -32.44
CA TYR A 337 -7.91 -2.69 -31.30
C TYR A 337 -8.86 -3.81 -30.85
N TRP A 338 -9.35 -4.60 -31.79
CA TRP A 338 -10.10 -5.80 -31.45
C TRP A 338 -9.21 -6.83 -30.75
N ASP A 339 -7.99 -7.04 -31.24
CA ASP A 339 -7.03 -7.97 -30.63
C ASP A 339 -6.70 -7.57 -29.19
N ILE A 340 -6.46 -6.27 -28.92
CA ILE A 340 -6.23 -5.75 -27.59
C ILE A 340 -7.42 -5.99 -26.65
N PHE A 341 -8.65 -5.76 -27.14
CA PHE A 341 -9.87 -6.02 -26.38
C PHE A 341 -10.03 -7.52 -26.09
N ASN A 342 -9.86 -8.35 -27.11
CA ASN A 342 -10.03 -9.79 -27.01
C ASN A 342 -8.99 -10.45 -26.10
N GLU A 343 -7.75 -10.01 -26.13
CA GLU A 343 -6.70 -10.44 -25.20
C GLU A 343 -7.02 -10.09 -23.72
N GLY A 344 -7.78 -9.02 -23.50
CA GLY A 344 -8.22 -8.59 -22.18
C GLY A 344 -9.40 -9.39 -21.63
N LEU A 345 -10.08 -10.20 -22.45
CA LEU A 345 -11.24 -10.99 -22.01
C LEU A 345 -10.81 -12.16 -21.12
N ILE A 346 -11.40 -12.26 -19.95
CA ILE A 346 -11.16 -13.32 -18.95
C ILE A 346 -12.48 -14.03 -18.66
N GLU A 347 -12.51 -15.34 -18.88
CA GLU A 347 -13.67 -16.18 -18.56
C GLU A 347 -13.95 -16.15 -17.05
N GLN A 348 -15.23 -15.98 -16.69
CA GLN A 348 -15.68 -16.04 -15.31
C GLN A 348 -16.27 -17.41 -14.97
N ARG A 349 -16.27 -17.79 -13.68
CA ARG A 349 -16.99 -18.97 -13.20
C ARG A 349 -18.51 -18.92 -13.47
N GLN A 350 -19.05 -17.71 -13.61
CA GLN A 350 -20.46 -17.50 -13.90
C GLN A 350 -20.70 -17.60 -15.41
N LYS A 351 -21.41 -18.64 -15.82
CA LYS A 351 -21.71 -18.90 -17.25
C LYS A 351 -22.46 -17.73 -17.89
N GLY A 352 -22.04 -17.35 -19.08
CA GLY A 352 -22.64 -16.26 -19.86
C GLY A 352 -22.05 -14.87 -19.51
N TYR A 353 -21.02 -14.81 -18.67
CA TYR A 353 -20.33 -13.57 -18.36
C TYR A 353 -18.82 -13.70 -18.54
N THR A 354 -18.20 -12.58 -18.91
CA THR A 354 -16.77 -12.43 -19.11
C THR A 354 -16.32 -11.15 -18.38
N ALA A 355 -15.09 -11.10 -17.92
CA ALA A 355 -14.46 -9.89 -17.39
C ALA A 355 -13.51 -9.30 -18.43
N LEU A 356 -13.27 -7.98 -18.39
CA LEU A 356 -12.31 -7.30 -19.25
C LEU A 356 -11.16 -6.74 -18.41
N LEU A 357 -9.96 -7.24 -18.62
CA LEU A 357 -8.73 -6.71 -18.06
C LEU A 357 -8.17 -5.63 -18.99
N ILE A 358 -8.09 -4.42 -18.49
CA ILE A 358 -7.55 -3.26 -19.18
C ILE A 358 -6.17 -2.96 -18.61
N LYS A 359 -5.19 -2.79 -19.48
CA LYS A 359 -3.78 -2.51 -19.13
C LYS A 359 -3.45 -1.05 -19.52
N PRO A 360 -3.63 -0.06 -18.63
CA PRO A 360 -3.23 1.33 -18.87
C PRO A 360 -1.71 1.44 -19.05
N GLU A 361 -1.25 2.44 -19.81
CA GLU A 361 0.19 2.70 -19.92
C GLU A 361 0.80 2.98 -18.56
N LEU A 362 1.65 2.06 -18.07
CA LEU A 362 2.36 2.18 -16.77
C LEU A 362 1.42 2.46 -15.59
N GLY A 363 0.17 2.00 -15.68
CA GLY A 363 -0.86 2.20 -14.66
C GLY A 363 -1.43 3.62 -14.59
N ASN A 364 -1.21 4.46 -15.60
CA ASN A 364 -1.70 5.83 -15.63
C ASN A 364 -3.00 5.95 -16.43
N LEU A 365 -3.99 6.64 -15.89
CA LEU A 365 -5.27 6.94 -16.51
C LEU A 365 -5.54 8.43 -16.41
N ASN A 366 -5.85 9.07 -17.53
CA ASN A 366 -6.30 10.47 -17.53
C ASN A 366 -7.78 10.58 -17.08
N PRO A 367 -8.30 11.79 -16.81
CA PRO A 367 -9.68 11.97 -16.36
C PRO A 367 -10.75 11.43 -17.33
N GLU A 368 -10.51 11.54 -18.63
CA GLU A 368 -11.45 11.06 -19.66
C GLU A 368 -11.47 9.52 -19.68
N GLU A 369 -10.33 8.88 -19.65
CA GLU A 369 -10.21 7.42 -19.58
C GLU A 369 -10.91 6.85 -18.33
N LEU A 370 -10.73 7.47 -17.17
CA LEU A 370 -11.41 7.05 -15.95
C LEU A 370 -12.94 7.19 -16.05
N ASN A 371 -13.44 8.26 -16.66
CA ASN A 371 -14.87 8.45 -16.89
C ASN A 371 -15.42 7.42 -17.88
N ILE A 372 -14.71 7.17 -18.98
CA ILE A 372 -15.10 6.13 -19.95
C ILE A 372 -15.20 4.76 -19.27
N LEU A 373 -14.23 4.39 -18.43
CA LEU A 373 -14.24 3.12 -17.70
C LEU A 373 -15.37 3.05 -16.65
N ALA A 374 -15.67 4.15 -15.98
CA ALA A 374 -16.79 4.21 -15.05
C ALA A 374 -18.14 4.03 -15.76
N GLU A 375 -18.36 4.72 -16.88
CA GLU A 375 -19.54 4.56 -17.71
C GLU A 375 -19.63 3.14 -18.32
N PHE A 376 -18.49 2.60 -18.77
CA PHE A 376 -18.41 1.24 -19.28
C PHE A 376 -18.81 0.23 -18.20
N SER A 377 -18.31 0.39 -16.98
CA SER A 377 -18.66 -0.48 -15.85
C SER A 377 -20.15 -0.40 -15.50
N ASP A 378 -20.76 0.79 -15.57
CA ASP A 378 -22.20 0.97 -15.35
C ASP A 378 -23.06 0.34 -16.45
N ASN A 379 -22.63 0.43 -17.71
CA ASN A 379 -23.44 0.02 -18.86
C ASN A 379 -23.29 -1.47 -19.19
N TYR A 380 -22.09 -2.03 -19.06
CA TYR A 380 -21.74 -3.37 -19.48
C TYR A 380 -21.21 -4.29 -18.38
N GLY A 381 -20.68 -3.72 -17.29
CA GLY A 381 -20.10 -4.44 -16.18
C GLY A 381 -21.01 -4.49 -14.95
N GLY A 382 -20.43 -4.78 -13.78
CA GLY A 382 -21.13 -4.87 -12.50
C GLY A 382 -21.30 -3.54 -11.75
N GLY A 383 -20.98 -2.40 -12.35
CA GLY A 383 -20.97 -1.08 -11.68
C GLY A 383 -19.76 -0.88 -10.76
N TYR A 384 -18.74 -1.73 -10.87
CA TYR A 384 -17.48 -1.64 -10.13
C TYR A 384 -16.32 -2.20 -10.95
N ALA A 385 -15.12 -1.93 -10.49
CA ALA A 385 -13.89 -2.48 -11.05
C ALA A 385 -12.97 -2.99 -9.94
N LEU A 386 -11.95 -3.78 -10.33
CA LEU A 386 -10.91 -4.31 -9.46
C LEU A 386 -9.53 -3.86 -9.96
N LEU A 387 -8.83 -3.07 -9.17
CA LEU A 387 -7.44 -2.70 -9.47
C LEU A 387 -6.53 -3.91 -9.22
N THR A 388 -5.46 -4.05 -10.03
CA THR A 388 -4.56 -5.20 -9.91
C THR A 388 -3.19 -4.82 -9.34
N PRO A 389 -2.45 -5.77 -8.72
CA PRO A 389 -1.06 -5.52 -8.33
C PRO A 389 -0.11 -5.29 -9.51
N ALA A 390 -0.53 -5.62 -10.74
CA ALA A 390 0.18 -5.32 -11.99
C ALA A 390 -0.19 -3.94 -12.58
N GLN A 391 -0.81 -3.05 -11.78
CA GLN A 391 -1.20 -1.69 -12.18
C GLN A 391 -2.27 -1.64 -13.29
N ASN A 392 -3.08 -2.68 -13.41
CA ASN A 392 -4.17 -2.81 -14.36
C ASN A 392 -5.53 -2.63 -13.66
N ILE A 393 -6.61 -2.60 -14.44
CA ILE A 393 -7.98 -2.53 -13.97
C ILE A 393 -8.82 -3.61 -14.63
N LEU A 394 -9.58 -4.36 -13.84
CA LEU A 394 -10.50 -5.40 -14.29
C LEU A 394 -11.94 -4.95 -14.12
N ILE A 395 -12.75 -5.05 -15.15
CA ILE A 395 -14.19 -4.82 -15.08
C ILE A 395 -14.91 -6.15 -15.28
N PRO A 396 -15.56 -6.70 -14.24
CA PRO A 396 -16.27 -7.98 -14.31
C PRO A 396 -17.71 -7.81 -14.81
N TRP A 397 -18.37 -8.97 -15.07
CA TRP A 397 -19.79 -9.10 -15.35
C TRP A 397 -20.25 -8.60 -16.73
N ILE A 398 -19.39 -8.62 -17.73
CA ILE A 398 -19.80 -8.32 -19.10
C ILE A 398 -20.59 -9.52 -19.62
N ASN A 399 -21.85 -9.31 -19.98
CA ASN A 399 -22.69 -10.37 -20.57
C ASN A 399 -22.16 -10.69 -21.98
N ASN A 400 -21.94 -11.98 -22.25
CA ASN A 400 -21.35 -12.45 -23.52
C ASN A 400 -22.20 -12.09 -24.74
N GLU A 401 -23.50 -11.88 -24.57
CA GLU A 401 -24.39 -11.43 -25.67
C GLU A 401 -24.09 -9.97 -26.10
N PHE A 402 -23.43 -9.17 -25.24
CA PHE A 402 -23.12 -7.75 -25.48
C PHE A 402 -21.62 -7.46 -25.65
N ILE A 403 -20.79 -8.46 -25.83
CA ILE A 403 -19.33 -8.27 -25.96
C ILE A 403 -18.97 -7.30 -27.10
N TYR A 404 -19.66 -7.40 -28.23
CA TYR A 404 -19.41 -6.50 -29.37
C TYR A 404 -19.89 -5.07 -29.11
N ASP A 405 -21.02 -4.91 -28.44
CA ASP A 405 -21.49 -3.57 -28.02
C ASP A 405 -20.53 -2.95 -27.02
N ALA A 406 -20.00 -3.75 -26.09
CA ALA A 406 -18.96 -3.34 -25.14
C ALA A 406 -17.67 -2.90 -25.85
N TYR A 407 -17.21 -3.67 -26.85
CA TYR A 407 -16.07 -3.27 -27.68
C TYR A 407 -16.34 -1.93 -28.41
N ASN A 408 -17.49 -1.80 -29.07
CA ASN A 408 -17.86 -0.62 -29.82
C ASN A 408 -17.93 0.63 -28.92
N PHE A 409 -18.46 0.48 -27.73
CA PHE A 409 -18.51 1.58 -26.74
C PHE A 409 -17.13 2.18 -26.48
N LEU A 410 -16.10 1.32 -26.28
CA LEU A 410 -14.73 1.77 -26.04
C LEU A 410 -14.05 2.27 -27.33
N ALA A 411 -14.29 1.62 -28.45
CA ALA A 411 -13.68 1.96 -29.74
C ALA A 411 -14.17 3.33 -30.26
N GLU A 412 -15.48 3.63 -30.16
CA GLU A 412 -16.07 4.90 -30.55
C GLU A 412 -15.52 6.08 -29.77
N ARG A 413 -15.13 5.86 -28.51
CA ARG A 413 -14.48 6.84 -27.64
C ARG A 413 -12.96 6.92 -27.82
N SER A 414 -12.42 6.24 -28.83
CA SER A 414 -10.97 6.15 -29.12
C SER A 414 -10.13 5.65 -27.93
N PHE A 415 -10.73 4.90 -27.00
CA PHE A 415 -10.08 4.43 -25.78
C PHE A 415 -8.82 3.60 -26.09
N PHE A 416 -8.87 2.71 -27.07
CA PHE A 416 -7.74 1.84 -27.42
C PHE A 416 -6.54 2.56 -28.01
N LYS A 417 -6.69 3.77 -28.56
CA LYS A 417 -5.54 4.57 -29.03
C LYS A 417 -4.60 4.95 -27.89
N GLN A 418 -5.15 5.12 -26.70
CA GLN A 418 -4.45 5.59 -25.52
C GLN A 418 -3.79 4.44 -24.74
N VAL A 419 -4.41 3.24 -24.77
CA VAL A 419 -3.92 2.06 -24.05
C VAL A 419 -3.14 1.08 -24.93
N SER A 420 -2.98 1.36 -26.22
CA SER A 420 -2.26 0.52 -27.17
C SER A 420 -0.76 0.81 -27.14
N GLY A 421 0.03 -0.09 -26.60
CA GLY A 421 1.49 0.01 -26.61
C GLY A 421 2.16 -1.24 -26.07
N SER A 422 3.41 -1.47 -26.44
CA SER A 422 4.24 -2.58 -25.94
C SER A 422 4.63 -2.44 -24.46
N THR A 423 4.33 -1.29 -23.84
CA THR A 423 4.51 -1.07 -22.38
C THR A 423 3.46 -1.77 -21.52
N ARG A 424 2.44 -2.40 -22.09
CA ARG A 424 1.31 -3.02 -21.36
C ARG A 424 1.71 -4.10 -20.35
N ASP A 425 2.81 -4.80 -20.61
CA ASP A 425 3.30 -5.88 -19.75
C ASP A 425 4.45 -5.42 -18.82
N ILE A 426 4.69 -4.12 -18.75
CA ILE A 426 5.72 -3.52 -17.90
C ILE A 426 5.08 -2.91 -16.63
N VAL A 427 5.49 -3.41 -15.48
CA VAL A 427 5.14 -2.83 -14.18
C VAL A 427 6.24 -1.84 -13.77
N SER A 428 5.88 -0.57 -13.56
CA SER A 428 6.85 0.46 -13.23
C SER A 428 6.39 1.35 -12.08
N CYS A 429 7.30 1.76 -11.21
CA CYS A 429 7.00 2.84 -10.28
C CYS A 429 7.27 4.21 -10.94
N PRO A 430 6.67 5.31 -10.44
CA PRO A 430 6.91 6.65 -10.98
C PRO A 430 8.39 7.06 -10.97
N GLY A 431 9.20 6.51 -10.06
CA GLY A 431 10.63 6.80 -9.98
C GLY A 431 10.90 8.29 -9.79
N ALA A 432 11.93 8.79 -10.46
CA ALA A 432 12.36 10.18 -10.35
C ALA A 432 11.35 11.19 -10.93
N PHE A 433 10.28 10.73 -11.59
CA PHE A 433 9.18 11.61 -11.97
C PHE A 433 8.57 12.34 -10.74
N SER A 434 8.43 11.67 -9.61
CA SER A 434 7.85 12.27 -8.40
C SER A 434 8.51 11.84 -7.09
N CYS A 435 9.30 10.76 -7.08
CA CYS A 435 9.83 10.19 -5.85
C CYS A 435 11.22 10.76 -5.51
N ARG A 436 11.36 11.33 -4.30
CA ARG A 436 12.61 11.91 -3.79
C ARG A 436 13.75 10.92 -3.64
N LEU A 437 13.43 9.62 -3.44
CA LEU A 437 14.43 8.54 -3.26
C LEU A 437 14.91 7.90 -4.56
N ALA A 438 14.21 8.11 -5.65
CA ALA A 438 14.52 7.43 -6.90
C ALA A 438 15.86 7.92 -7.46
N VAL A 439 16.63 6.96 -7.93
CA VAL A 439 17.91 7.21 -8.60
C VAL A 439 17.68 7.46 -10.08
N THR A 440 16.72 6.78 -10.71
CA THR A 440 16.46 6.82 -12.15
C THR A 440 15.00 7.10 -12.48
N HIS A 441 14.71 7.32 -13.79
CA HIS A 441 13.38 7.55 -14.37
C HIS A 441 12.83 6.26 -15.02
N PRO A 442 12.23 5.33 -14.26
CA PRO A 442 11.79 4.03 -14.79
C PRO A 442 10.66 4.14 -15.83
N TYR A 443 9.82 5.20 -15.81
CA TYR A 443 8.82 5.45 -16.85
C TYR A 443 9.46 5.65 -18.22
N ASN A 444 10.55 6.42 -18.28
CA ASN A 444 11.26 6.65 -19.54
C ASN A 444 11.94 5.38 -20.04
N LEU A 445 12.53 4.58 -19.14
CA LEU A 445 13.07 3.28 -19.51
C LEU A 445 11.97 2.34 -20.02
N ALA A 446 10.82 2.29 -19.36
CA ALA A 446 9.70 1.45 -19.79
C ALA A 446 9.21 1.82 -21.19
N ARG A 447 9.10 3.12 -21.50
CA ARG A 447 8.76 3.62 -22.82
C ARG A 447 9.83 3.29 -23.86
N ASP A 448 11.11 3.45 -23.51
CA ASP A 448 12.23 3.11 -24.37
C ASP A 448 12.24 1.61 -24.73
N ILE A 449 11.97 0.74 -23.75
CA ILE A 449 11.78 -0.70 -23.98
C ILE A 449 10.60 -0.94 -24.92
N GLY A 450 9.47 -0.29 -24.69
CA GLY A 450 8.28 -0.43 -25.51
C GLY A 450 8.44 0.07 -26.94
N LEU A 451 9.22 1.13 -27.16
CA LEU A 451 9.49 1.67 -28.50
C LEU A 451 10.45 0.78 -29.30
N ASN A 452 11.35 0.08 -28.64
CA ASN A 452 12.38 -0.73 -29.27
C ASN A 452 12.07 -2.25 -29.32
N ASN A 453 10.92 -2.68 -28.75
CA ASN A 453 10.51 -4.07 -28.71
C ASN A 453 9.01 -4.17 -29.02
N GLU A 454 8.64 -4.65 -30.19
CA GLU A 454 7.24 -4.82 -30.58
C GLU A 454 6.53 -5.86 -29.71
N GLU A 455 7.24 -6.94 -29.33
CA GLU A 455 6.75 -7.99 -28.46
C GLU A 455 7.78 -8.32 -27.36
N LEU A 456 7.29 -8.54 -26.14
CA LEU A 456 8.12 -8.89 -24.99
C LEU A 456 8.14 -10.41 -24.71
N GLY A 457 7.70 -11.25 -25.68
CA GLY A 457 7.68 -12.70 -25.55
C GLY A 457 6.81 -13.24 -24.41
N GLY A 458 5.83 -12.45 -23.94
CA GLY A 458 5.00 -12.77 -22.77
C GLY A 458 5.72 -12.63 -21.42
N LEU A 459 6.93 -12.05 -21.38
CA LEU A 459 7.71 -11.85 -20.18
C LEU A 459 7.21 -10.64 -19.36
N ARG A 460 7.15 -10.81 -18.04
CA ARG A 460 6.78 -9.75 -17.10
C ARG A 460 8.03 -8.96 -16.72
N ILE A 461 8.06 -7.70 -17.13
CA ILE A 461 9.17 -6.79 -16.84
C ILE A 461 8.76 -5.86 -15.71
N HIS A 462 9.56 -5.83 -14.64
CA HIS A 462 9.31 -5.03 -13.45
C HIS A 462 10.44 -4.03 -13.20
N ILE A 463 10.12 -2.72 -13.21
CA ILE A 463 11.11 -1.65 -13.11
C ILE A 463 10.87 -0.79 -11.86
N SER A 464 11.93 -0.52 -11.11
CA SER A 464 11.91 0.41 -9.97
C SER A 464 13.00 1.46 -10.10
N GLY A 465 12.73 2.71 -9.72
CA GLY A 465 13.73 3.79 -9.73
C GLY A 465 14.81 3.68 -8.65
N CYS A 466 14.72 2.70 -7.73
CA CYS A 466 15.68 2.48 -6.64
C CYS A 466 15.49 1.10 -6.00
N PRO A 467 16.38 0.67 -5.05
CA PRO A 467 16.28 -0.64 -4.38
C PRO A 467 15.02 -0.86 -3.54
N ASN A 468 14.15 0.14 -3.32
CA ASN A 468 12.95 0.00 -2.48
C ASN A 468 11.87 -0.90 -3.09
N SER A 469 12.00 -1.30 -4.35
CA SER A 469 11.12 -2.27 -5.02
C SER A 469 9.64 -1.87 -5.06
N CYS A 470 9.35 -0.61 -5.36
CA CYS A 470 7.97 -0.15 -5.53
C CYS A 470 7.34 -0.73 -6.80
N GLY A 471 8.10 -0.93 -7.89
CA GLY A 471 7.72 -1.66 -9.10
C GLY A 471 7.87 -3.18 -8.96
N GLN A 472 8.18 -3.70 -7.76
CA GLN A 472 8.28 -5.14 -7.47
C GLN A 472 9.32 -5.91 -8.32
N HIS A 473 10.43 -5.28 -8.70
CA HIS A 473 11.46 -5.84 -9.58
C HIS A 473 12.03 -7.21 -9.15
N HIS A 474 11.87 -7.60 -7.90
CA HIS A 474 12.36 -8.90 -7.41
C HIS A 474 11.53 -10.10 -7.89
N ILE A 475 10.31 -9.88 -8.34
CA ILE A 475 9.35 -10.96 -8.66
C ILE A 475 8.89 -10.96 -10.12
N GLY A 476 9.41 -10.04 -10.95
CA GLY A 476 9.27 -10.10 -12.40
C GLY A 476 10.15 -11.19 -13.03
N ASP A 477 9.82 -11.63 -14.22
CA ASP A 477 10.69 -12.51 -15.02
C ASP A 477 12.02 -11.82 -15.27
N ILE A 478 11.96 -10.54 -15.68
CA ILE A 478 13.10 -9.61 -15.74
C ILE A 478 12.82 -8.46 -14.77
N GLY A 479 13.71 -8.26 -13.81
CA GLY A 479 13.64 -7.18 -12.85
C GLY A 479 14.74 -6.14 -13.04
N LEU A 480 14.39 -4.84 -12.93
CA LEU A 480 15.34 -3.74 -13.06
C LEU A 480 15.17 -2.75 -11.92
N TYR A 481 16.27 -2.31 -11.32
CA TYR A 481 16.19 -1.17 -10.39
C TYR A 481 17.33 -0.18 -10.55
N GLY A 482 16.98 1.10 -10.41
CA GLY A 482 17.88 2.22 -10.59
C GLY A 482 19.09 2.21 -9.66
N ALA A 483 20.25 2.45 -10.24
CA ALA A 483 21.53 2.60 -9.59
C ALA A 483 22.34 3.68 -10.31
N SER A 484 23.45 4.10 -9.73
CA SER A 484 24.44 4.98 -10.37
C SER A 484 25.83 4.44 -10.17
N ILE A 485 26.73 4.74 -11.13
CA ILE A 485 28.15 4.36 -11.07
C ILE A 485 29.00 5.60 -11.32
N LYS A 486 30.04 5.81 -10.50
CA LYS A 486 31.07 6.81 -10.81
C LYS A 486 31.95 6.30 -11.93
N SER A 487 32.07 7.05 -13.01
CA SER A 487 32.92 6.78 -14.15
C SER A 487 33.75 8.01 -14.44
N GLY A 488 34.88 7.89 -15.19
CA GLY A 488 35.91 8.94 -15.35
C GLY A 488 35.43 10.32 -15.81
N GLY A 489 34.20 10.44 -16.37
CA GLY A 489 33.59 11.72 -16.79
C GLY A 489 32.46 12.21 -15.89
N GLY A 490 32.08 11.48 -14.81
CA GLY A 490 30.96 11.88 -13.97
C GLY A 490 30.23 10.72 -13.30
N ILE A 491 28.91 10.89 -13.08
CA ILE A 491 28.03 9.86 -12.55
C ILE A 491 27.16 9.35 -13.69
N ALA A 492 27.24 8.04 -13.97
CA ALA A 492 26.47 7.38 -15.02
C ALA A 492 25.24 6.65 -14.44
N PRO A 493 24.01 6.86 -14.99
CA PRO A 493 22.81 6.15 -14.58
C PRO A 493 22.87 4.70 -15.07
N HIS A 494 22.53 3.76 -14.18
CA HIS A 494 22.53 2.33 -14.43
C HIS A 494 21.27 1.68 -13.89
N TYR A 495 20.99 0.48 -14.36
CA TYR A 495 20.04 -0.42 -13.73
C TYR A 495 20.74 -1.71 -13.29
N VAL A 496 20.41 -2.18 -12.08
CA VAL A 496 20.75 -3.52 -11.64
C VAL A 496 19.72 -4.47 -12.22
N VAL A 497 20.20 -5.55 -12.84
CA VAL A 497 19.38 -6.54 -13.55
C VAL A 497 19.21 -7.80 -12.71
N LEU A 498 17.96 -8.26 -12.58
CA LEU A 498 17.57 -9.52 -11.92
C LEU A 498 16.83 -10.40 -12.91
N LEU A 499 17.00 -11.71 -12.81
CA LEU A 499 16.29 -12.69 -13.64
C LEU A 499 15.66 -13.79 -12.80
N GLY A 500 14.60 -14.40 -13.33
CA GLY A 500 13.98 -15.62 -12.84
C GLY A 500 13.11 -15.43 -11.59
N GLY A 501 12.57 -14.22 -11.36
CA GLY A 501 11.53 -14.00 -10.36
C GLY A 501 10.22 -14.66 -10.80
N ASN A 502 9.49 -15.24 -9.86
CA ASN A 502 8.15 -15.76 -10.10
C ASN A 502 7.24 -15.43 -8.92
N ILE A 503 6.27 -14.59 -9.25
CA ILE A 503 5.35 -14.01 -8.28
C ILE A 503 4.44 -15.06 -7.62
N ARG A 504 4.00 -16.08 -8.38
CA ARG A 504 3.04 -17.09 -7.91
C ARG A 504 3.63 -18.07 -6.91
N ILE A 505 4.93 -18.37 -7.03
CA ILE A 505 5.64 -19.28 -6.12
C ILE A 505 6.54 -18.54 -5.13
N GLY A 506 6.40 -17.22 -5.02
CA GLY A 506 7.22 -16.42 -4.13
C GLY A 506 8.72 -16.37 -4.47
N LYS A 507 9.14 -16.82 -5.66
CA LYS A 507 10.55 -16.88 -6.07
C LYS A 507 11.10 -15.48 -6.32
N ILE A 508 12.23 -15.17 -5.68
CA ILE A 508 12.94 -13.90 -5.83
C ILE A 508 13.98 -14.04 -6.94
N GLY A 509 13.95 -13.11 -7.92
CA GLY A 509 14.93 -13.04 -8.99
C GLY A 509 16.35 -12.78 -8.47
N LYS A 510 17.34 -13.34 -9.14
CA LYS A 510 18.75 -13.20 -8.77
C LYS A 510 19.42 -12.10 -9.56
N VAL A 511 20.23 -11.28 -8.88
CA VAL A 511 21.03 -10.24 -9.51
C VAL A 511 22.10 -10.87 -10.38
N ILE A 512 22.17 -10.45 -11.66
CA ILE A 512 23.16 -10.93 -12.63
C ILE A 512 24.23 -9.87 -12.96
N GLY A 513 23.94 -8.60 -12.75
CA GLY A 513 24.90 -7.51 -12.99
C GLY A 513 24.23 -6.15 -13.07
N LYS A 514 24.91 -5.18 -13.68
CA LYS A 514 24.44 -3.81 -13.92
C LYS A 514 24.61 -3.45 -15.40
N ILE A 515 23.71 -2.62 -15.91
CA ILE A 515 23.72 -2.13 -17.28
C ILE A 515 23.54 -0.62 -17.33
N PRO A 516 24.22 0.13 -18.22
CA PRO A 516 23.91 1.52 -18.45
C PRO A 516 22.44 1.73 -18.81
N ALA A 517 21.82 2.79 -18.32
CA ALA A 517 20.38 3.02 -18.48
C ALA A 517 19.93 3.00 -19.95
N ARG A 518 20.69 3.64 -20.85
CA ARG A 518 20.41 3.68 -22.30
C ARG A 518 20.55 2.35 -23.03
N HIS A 519 21.23 1.36 -22.45
CA HIS A 519 21.42 0.05 -23.08
C HIS A 519 20.48 -1.04 -22.52
N ALA A 520 19.65 -0.71 -21.54
CA ALA A 520 18.80 -1.69 -20.89
C ALA A 520 17.77 -2.32 -21.86
N HIS A 521 17.22 -1.57 -22.83
CA HIS A 521 16.31 -2.08 -23.84
C HIS A 521 16.98 -3.14 -24.75
N ASN A 522 18.27 -2.97 -25.10
CA ASN A 522 19.01 -3.93 -25.90
C ASN A 522 19.22 -5.27 -25.18
N PHE A 523 19.52 -5.22 -23.87
CA PHE A 523 19.61 -6.42 -23.06
C PHE A 523 18.28 -7.19 -23.04
N ILE A 524 17.16 -6.47 -22.92
CA ILE A 524 15.82 -7.07 -22.91
C ILE A 524 15.52 -7.70 -24.25
N ALA A 525 15.76 -7.00 -25.38
CA ALA A 525 15.56 -7.51 -26.71
C ALA A 525 16.29 -8.85 -26.92
N ARG A 526 17.59 -8.89 -26.62
CA ARG A 526 18.40 -10.11 -26.75
C ARG A 526 17.97 -11.23 -25.80
N THR A 527 17.47 -10.87 -24.62
CA THR A 527 16.94 -11.87 -23.67
C THR A 527 15.62 -12.46 -24.17
N VAL A 528 14.74 -11.65 -24.77
CA VAL A 528 13.48 -12.09 -25.40
C VAL A 528 13.76 -12.98 -26.62
N GLU A 529 14.74 -12.61 -27.45
CA GLU A 529 15.17 -13.43 -28.60
C GLU A 529 15.65 -14.80 -28.10
N LEU A 530 16.58 -14.84 -27.14
CA LEU A 530 17.09 -16.11 -26.58
C LEU A 530 15.96 -16.96 -25.99
N TRP A 531 15.00 -16.33 -25.27
CA TRP A 531 13.81 -17.00 -24.75
C TRP A 531 12.95 -17.61 -25.85
N ASN A 532 12.66 -16.87 -26.93
CA ASN A 532 11.83 -17.33 -28.02
C ASN A 532 12.51 -18.48 -28.82
N GLU A 533 13.85 -18.45 -28.95
CA GLU A 533 14.63 -19.43 -29.67
C GLU A 533 14.81 -20.75 -28.89
N GLU A 534 14.98 -20.68 -27.55
CA GLU A 534 15.45 -21.83 -26.77
C GLU A 534 14.47 -22.35 -25.72
N LYS A 535 13.28 -21.72 -25.55
CA LYS A 535 12.27 -22.22 -24.60
C LYS A 535 11.72 -23.59 -25.02
N ASN A 536 11.48 -24.47 -24.05
CA ASN A 536 10.92 -25.78 -24.22
C ASN A 536 9.39 -25.79 -23.99
N GLY A 537 8.59 -25.92 -25.04
CA GLY A 537 7.13 -26.06 -24.92
C GLY A 537 6.49 -25.02 -23.97
N ASN A 538 5.88 -25.49 -22.86
CA ASN A 538 5.21 -24.64 -21.88
C ASN A 538 6.12 -24.21 -20.72
N GLU A 539 7.45 -24.29 -20.87
CA GLU A 539 8.42 -23.89 -19.86
C GLU A 539 8.17 -22.44 -19.41
N GLN A 540 8.19 -22.19 -18.11
CA GLN A 540 8.11 -20.84 -17.56
C GLN A 540 9.51 -20.19 -17.57
N PHE A 541 9.57 -18.86 -17.67
CA PHE A 541 10.87 -18.16 -17.77
C PHE A 541 11.81 -18.43 -16.58
N HIS A 542 11.30 -18.58 -15.38
CA HIS A 542 12.15 -18.91 -14.21
C HIS A 542 12.73 -20.32 -14.28
N GLU A 543 12.06 -21.28 -14.92
CA GLU A 543 12.55 -22.64 -15.17
C GLU A 543 13.62 -22.62 -16.27
N PHE A 544 13.36 -21.83 -17.33
CA PHE A 544 14.32 -21.58 -18.40
C PHE A 544 15.64 -21.01 -17.87
N VAL A 545 15.56 -19.98 -17.01
CA VAL A 545 16.76 -19.40 -16.35
C VAL A 545 17.48 -20.42 -15.45
N ASP A 546 16.73 -21.27 -14.72
CA ASP A 546 17.33 -22.33 -13.88
C ASP A 546 18.01 -23.40 -14.75
N ARG A 547 17.43 -23.74 -15.91
CA ARG A 547 17.98 -24.72 -16.86
C ARG A 547 19.25 -24.23 -17.55
N LEU A 548 19.25 -23.01 -18.09
CA LEU A 548 20.40 -22.44 -18.80
C LEU A 548 21.50 -21.94 -17.85
N GLY A 549 21.14 -21.64 -16.60
CA GLY A 549 22.01 -20.90 -15.71
C GLY A 549 22.16 -19.42 -16.11
N PHE A 550 22.95 -18.65 -15.35
CA PHE A 550 23.06 -17.20 -15.54
C PHE A 550 24.13 -16.80 -16.56
N GLU A 551 25.00 -17.72 -17.04
CA GLU A 551 26.14 -17.38 -17.88
C GLU A 551 25.75 -16.82 -19.26
N PRO A 552 24.77 -17.39 -20.00
CA PRO A 552 24.32 -16.80 -21.27
C PRO A 552 23.85 -15.35 -21.12
N PHE A 553 23.08 -15.08 -20.08
CA PHE A 553 22.55 -13.75 -19.79
C PHE A 553 23.64 -12.75 -19.34
N ARG A 554 24.66 -13.22 -18.60
CA ARG A 554 25.83 -12.39 -18.25
C ARG A 554 26.66 -12.02 -19.44
N LYS A 555 26.77 -12.90 -20.44
CA LYS A 555 27.43 -12.58 -21.73
C LYS A 555 26.67 -11.48 -22.47
N ILE A 556 25.34 -11.62 -22.62
CA ILE A 556 24.49 -10.59 -23.21
C ILE A 556 24.67 -9.26 -22.44
N LEU A 557 24.66 -9.30 -21.12
CA LEU A 557 24.83 -8.10 -20.29
C LEU A 557 26.21 -7.48 -20.49
N ALA A 558 27.28 -8.27 -20.59
CA ALA A 558 28.63 -7.80 -20.80
C ALA A 558 28.84 -7.09 -22.13
N ASP A 559 28.17 -7.54 -23.20
CA ASP A 559 28.23 -6.90 -24.52
C ASP A 559 27.74 -5.44 -24.48
N TYR A 560 26.83 -5.11 -23.57
CA TYR A 560 26.25 -3.76 -23.40
C TYR A 560 26.82 -3.00 -22.19
N ALA A 561 27.40 -3.69 -21.20
CA ALA A 561 28.00 -3.08 -20.02
C ALA A 561 29.36 -2.45 -20.29
N VAL A 562 30.15 -3.06 -21.21
CA VAL A 562 31.43 -2.54 -21.69
C VAL A 562 31.21 -1.86 -23.04
N SER A 563 30.64 -0.66 -23.02
CA SER A 563 30.71 0.12 -24.23
C SER A 563 32.18 0.53 -24.44
N ASN A 564 32.81 0.05 -25.52
CA ASN A 564 34.03 0.61 -26.07
C ASN A 564 33.81 2.05 -26.55
N ASN A 565 32.69 2.63 -26.23
CA ASN A 565 32.27 3.97 -26.57
C ASN A 565 32.54 4.90 -25.40
N THR A 566 33.52 5.74 -25.57
CA THR A 566 33.65 7.08 -24.95
C THR A 566 32.46 7.99 -25.30
N SER A 567 31.25 7.44 -25.53
CA SER A 567 30.10 8.18 -25.99
C SER A 567 29.41 8.88 -24.82
N ASP A 568 29.04 10.14 -25.03
CA ASP A 568 28.22 10.98 -24.15
C ASP A 568 26.93 10.26 -23.64
N ASP A 569 26.48 9.23 -24.37
CA ASP A 569 25.25 8.48 -24.04
C ASP A 569 25.34 7.66 -22.75
N LEU A 570 26.55 7.29 -22.30
CA LEU A 570 26.73 6.59 -21.01
C LEU A 570 26.21 7.41 -19.83
N TYR A 571 26.25 8.73 -19.95
CA TYR A 571 25.87 9.67 -18.89
C TYR A 571 24.42 10.16 -18.99
N LYS A 572 23.61 9.60 -19.89
CA LYS A 572 22.24 10.02 -20.12
C LYS A 572 21.24 8.91 -19.75
N GLU A 573 20.05 9.30 -19.34
CA GLU A 573 18.92 8.38 -19.21
C GLU A 573 18.09 8.32 -20.50
N PRO A 574 17.33 7.24 -20.75
CA PRO A 574 16.35 7.21 -21.84
C PRO A 574 15.39 8.40 -21.77
N GLY A 575 15.15 9.04 -22.92
CA GLY A 575 14.26 10.20 -23.04
C GLY A 575 14.87 11.54 -22.58
N PHE A 576 16.17 11.59 -22.23
CA PHE A 576 16.87 12.84 -21.89
C PHE A 576 18.09 13.05 -22.78
N ASP A 577 18.28 14.28 -23.24
CA ASP A 577 19.47 14.69 -24.01
C ASP A 577 20.58 15.25 -23.10
N GLU A 578 20.22 15.64 -21.87
CA GLU A 578 21.15 16.18 -20.89
C GLU A 578 21.84 15.06 -20.10
N ASN A 579 23.05 15.38 -19.62
CA ASN A 579 23.79 14.49 -18.75
C ASN A 579 23.07 14.29 -17.40
N TYR A 580 23.05 13.05 -16.94
CA TYR A 580 22.43 12.64 -15.70
C TYR A 580 23.01 13.39 -14.50
N LYS A 581 22.12 13.90 -13.65
CA LYS A 581 22.45 14.48 -12.34
C LYS A 581 21.78 13.64 -11.25
N MET A 582 22.56 13.22 -10.27
CA MET A 582 22.04 12.45 -9.14
C MET A 582 21.35 13.39 -8.13
N GLU A 583 20.04 13.43 -8.15
CA GLU A 583 19.21 14.26 -7.26
C GLU A 583 18.52 13.45 -6.15
N ALA A 584 18.82 12.14 -6.05
CA ALA A 584 18.20 11.27 -5.05
C ALA A 584 18.56 11.68 -3.62
N GLU A 585 17.54 11.89 -2.79
CA GLU A 585 17.75 12.16 -1.37
C GLU A 585 18.16 10.89 -0.62
N SER A 586 19.00 11.04 0.39
CA SER A 586 19.46 9.92 1.24
C SER A 586 18.37 9.41 2.19
N ARG A 587 17.32 10.21 2.44
CA ARG A 587 16.24 9.89 3.36
C ARG A 587 14.88 10.03 2.68
N GLY A 588 14.12 8.94 2.68
CA GLY A 588 12.74 8.96 2.18
C GLY A 588 11.76 9.57 3.15
N GLU A 589 10.61 9.96 2.63
CA GLU A 589 9.49 10.54 3.37
C GLU A 589 9.07 9.72 4.61
N CYS A 590 9.09 8.38 4.52
CA CYS A 590 8.79 7.49 5.65
C CYS A 590 10.02 7.18 6.53
N ALA A 591 11.17 7.82 6.29
CA ALA A 591 12.32 7.70 7.18
C ALA A 591 12.13 8.67 8.35
N GLY A 592 12.04 8.14 9.55
CA GLY A 592 11.80 8.93 10.75
C GLY A 592 12.87 10.01 10.99
N SER A 593 12.44 11.12 11.54
CA SER A 593 13.28 12.19 12.09
C SER A 593 13.72 11.86 13.53
N LEU A 594 14.53 12.70 14.15
CA LEU A 594 14.79 12.63 15.59
C LEU A 594 13.49 12.74 16.39
N LEU A 595 12.55 13.56 15.93
CA LEU A 595 11.23 13.70 16.55
C LEU A 595 10.38 12.42 16.45
N ASP A 596 10.54 11.61 15.39
CA ASP A 596 9.88 10.31 15.32
C ASP A 596 10.46 9.31 16.33
N LEU A 597 11.76 9.40 16.69
CA LEU A 597 12.34 8.60 17.76
C LEU A 597 11.77 9.00 19.12
N MET A 598 11.56 10.29 19.33
CA MET A 598 10.89 10.79 20.55
C MET A 598 9.43 10.34 20.61
N ALA A 599 8.74 10.39 19.48
CA ALA A 599 7.37 9.89 19.34
C ALA A 599 7.23 8.38 19.61
N VAL A 600 8.29 7.58 19.49
CA VAL A 600 8.25 6.13 19.82
C VAL A 600 7.81 5.92 21.28
N ASN A 601 8.28 6.72 22.22
CA ASN A 601 7.86 6.62 23.62
C ASN A 601 6.35 6.86 23.78
N LEU A 602 5.82 7.88 23.10
CA LEU A 602 4.38 8.19 23.13
C LEU A 602 3.55 7.09 22.44
N PHE A 603 4.04 6.56 21.34
CA PHE A 603 3.39 5.47 20.63
C PHE A 603 3.39 4.17 21.45
N ASP A 604 4.47 3.87 22.15
CA ASP A 604 4.54 2.74 23.07
C ASP A 604 3.60 2.94 24.28
N SER A 605 3.43 4.18 24.78
CA SER A 605 2.44 4.52 25.80
C SER A 605 1.01 4.23 25.34
N ILE A 606 0.63 4.71 24.15
CA ILE A 606 -0.71 4.50 23.59
C ILE A 606 -1.01 3.01 23.42
N ARG A 607 -0.03 2.23 22.95
CA ARG A 607 -0.16 0.77 22.83
C ARG A 607 -0.31 0.07 24.17
N ASN A 608 0.49 0.47 25.16
CA ASN A 608 0.40 -0.08 26.49
C ASN A 608 -0.99 0.15 27.11
N ILE A 609 -1.59 1.35 26.95
CA ILE A 609 -2.96 1.61 27.39
C ILE A 609 -3.96 0.70 26.67
N TYR A 610 -3.81 0.55 25.36
CA TYR A 610 -4.68 -0.32 24.58
C TYR A 610 -4.58 -1.80 25.00
N GLU A 611 -3.38 -2.31 25.23
CA GLU A 611 -3.15 -3.67 25.71
C GLU A 611 -3.58 -3.86 27.18
N ALA A 612 -3.42 -2.86 28.05
CA ALA A 612 -3.86 -2.91 29.45
C ALA A 612 -5.37 -3.11 29.57
N GLN A 613 -6.16 -2.54 28.64
CA GLN A 613 -7.61 -2.76 28.62
C GLN A 613 -7.98 -4.24 28.42
N ASP A 614 -7.24 -4.95 27.57
CA ASP A 614 -7.46 -6.38 27.37
C ASP A 614 -6.98 -7.21 28.56
N ASP A 615 -5.84 -6.82 29.17
CA ASP A 615 -5.33 -7.47 30.38
C ASP A 615 -6.34 -7.38 31.54
N ILE A 616 -6.98 -6.21 31.72
CA ILE A 616 -8.06 -6.02 32.72
C ILE A 616 -9.22 -7.00 32.44
N LYS A 617 -9.69 -7.05 31.19
CA LYS A 617 -10.78 -7.97 30.80
C LYS A 617 -10.40 -9.45 30.99
N ALA A 618 -9.11 -9.78 30.85
CA ALA A 618 -8.59 -11.14 31.05
C ALA A 618 -8.28 -11.47 32.52
N GLY A 619 -8.43 -10.51 33.45
CA GLY A 619 -8.10 -10.67 34.86
C GLY A 619 -6.58 -10.64 35.14
N LEU A 620 -5.75 -10.17 34.21
CA LEU A 620 -4.29 -10.06 34.34
C LEU A 620 -3.91 -8.71 34.98
N ILE A 621 -4.38 -8.47 36.21
CA ILE A 621 -4.33 -7.18 36.89
C ILE A 621 -2.90 -6.64 37.05
N ASN A 622 -1.92 -7.50 37.36
CA ASN A 622 -0.53 -7.08 37.53
C ASN A 622 0.10 -6.62 36.20
N ASP A 623 -0.20 -7.27 35.09
CA ASP A 623 0.28 -6.87 33.77
C ASP A 623 -0.37 -5.57 33.32
N ALA A 624 -1.67 -5.41 33.52
CA ALA A 624 -2.39 -4.17 33.26
C ALA A 624 -1.79 -3.00 34.07
N LYS A 625 -1.57 -3.21 35.37
CA LYS A 625 -0.98 -2.20 36.26
C LYS A 625 0.41 -1.77 35.79
N ARG A 626 1.28 -2.72 35.47
CA ARG A 626 2.61 -2.46 34.93
C ARG A 626 2.55 -1.61 33.65
N LYS A 627 1.69 -1.96 32.69
CA LYS A 627 1.53 -1.24 31.42
C LYS A 627 1.00 0.18 31.61
N CYS A 628 0.02 0.38 32.50
CA CYS A 628 -0.49 1.71 32.84
C CYS A 628 0.60 2.63 33.42
N LEU A 629 1.37 2.13 34.38
CA LEU A 629 2.46 2.88 35.00
C LEU A 629 3.59 3.19 33.98
N GLU A 630 3.97 2.21 33.16
CA GLU A 630 4.96 2.39 32.10
C GLU A 630 4.49 3.43 31.08
N SER A 631 3.19 3.49 30.76
CA SER A 631 2.63 4.48 29.84
C SER A 631 2.81 5.91 30.35
N ILE A 632 2.60 6.14 31.65
CA ILE A 632 2.83 7.45 32.27
C ILE A 632 4.31 7.84 32.14
N LEU A 633 5.22 6.92 32.47
CA LEU A 633 6.66 7.20 32.40
C LEU A 633 7.15 7.50 30.99
N LEU A 634 6.72 6.71 30.02
CA LEU A 634 7.12 6.89 28.62
C LEU A 634 6.63 8.23 28.04
N SER A 635 5.37 8.59 28.31
CA SER A 635 4.82 9.87 27.88
C SER A 635 5.51 11.05 28.56
N SER A 636 5.76 10.97 29.88
CA SER A 636 6.51 11.99 30.60
C SER A 636 7.94 12.15 30.06
N LYS A 637 8.63 11.05 29.83
CA LYS A 637 10.01 11.03 29.32
C LYS A 637 10.12 11.70 27.94
N MET A 638 9.14 11.54 27.07
CA MET A 638 9.11 12.20 25.76
C MET A 638 9.14 13.73 25.90
N PHE A 639 8.34 14.30 26.80
CA PHE A 639 8.32 15.75 27.03
C PHE A 639 9.60 16.26 27.70
N VAL A 640 10.16 15.49 28.64
CA VAL A 640 11.44 15.84 29.31
C VAL A 640 12.59 15.88 28.29
N PHE A 641 12.59 14.97 27.30
CA PHE A 641 13.56 15.01 26.20
C PHE A 641 13.44 16.25 25.30
N LEU A 642 12.24 16.84 25.13
CA LEU A 642 12.08 18.09 24.41
C LEU A 642 12.82 19.27 25.09
N GLU A 643 13.03 19.20 26.42
CA GLU A 643 13.83 20.17 27.16
C GLU A 643 15.34 19.86 27.15
N GLY A 644 15.77 18.82 26.40
CA GLY A 644 17.17 18.43 26.30
C GLY A 644 17.71 17.68 27.53
N ILE A 645 16.83 17.12 28.36
CA ILE A 645 17.19 16.40 29.59
C ILE A 645 17.06 14.90 29.33
N GLU A 646 18.07 14.13 29.71
CA GLU A 646 18.06 12.65 29.70
C GLU A 646 17.92 12.12 31.12
N PRO A 647 16.69 11.88 31.61
CA PRO A 647 16.46 11.37 32.95
C PRO A 647 16.84 9.89 33.03
N GLU A 648 17.52 9.50 34.13
CA GLU A 648 18.00 8.13 34.32
C GLU A 648 17.01 7.26 35.11
N THR A 649 16.35 7.83 36.10
CA THR A 649 15.45 7.09 37.02
C THR A 649 13.98 7.49 36.81
N GLU A 650 13.08 6.61 37.23
CA GLU A 650 11.63 6.87 37.31
C GLU A 650 11.30 8.16 38.07
N ASN A 651 11.96 8.35 39.21
CA ASN A 651 11.79 9.54 40.02
C ASN A 651 12.26 10.82 39.30
N ASP A 652 13.37 10.74 38.54
CA ASP A 652 13.87 11.88 37.77
C ASP A 652 12.91 12.24 36.66
N ILE A 653 12.37 11.22 35.91
CA ILE A 653 11.38 11.43 34.84
C ILE A 653 10.18 12.23 35.38
N LEU A 654 9.60 11.77 36.50
CA LEU A 654 8.40 12.39 37.07
C LEU A 654 8.69 13.76 37.66
N SER A 655 9.83 13.91 38.37
CA SER A 655 10.21 15.20 38.98
C SER A 655 10.50 16.26 37.91
N GLU A 656 11.26 15.93 36.87
CA GLU A 656 11.55 16.86 35.78
C GLU A 656 10.29 17.20 34.97
N PHE A 657 9.38 16.23 34.77
CA PHE A 657 8.09 16.48 34.13
C PHE A 657 7.25 17.49 34.94
N VAL A 658 7.03 17.25 36.20
CA VAL A 658 6.23 18.16 37.08
C VAL A 658 6.87 19.54 37.14
N ASN A 659 8.17 19.63 37.43
CA ASN A 659 8.85 20.90 37.63
C ASN A 659 8.98 21.74 36.35
N ARG A 660 9.08 21.11 35.19
CA ARG A 660 9.41 21.84 33.95
C ARG A 660 8.30 21.80 32.91
N ILE A 661 7.49 20.75 32.84
CA ILE A 661 6.51 20.58 31.79
C ILE A 661 5.10 20.97 32.26
N ALA A 662 4.65 20.43 33.38
CA ALA A 662 3.31 20.73 33.92
C ALA A 662 3.11 22.24 34.14
N ALA A 663 4.13 22.95 34.63
CA ALA A 663 4.09 24.41 34.88
C ALA A 663 4.01 25.29 33.60
N LYS A 664 4.19 24.72 32.40
CA LYS A 664 4.25 25.49 31.11
C LYS A 664 2.94 25.59 30.36
N ASN A 665 1.86 24.99 30.86
CA ASN A 665 0.58 24.90 30.15
C ASN A 665 0.73 24.27 28.73
N TRP A 666 1.66 23.34 28.57
CA TRP A 666 1.83 22.59 27.33
C TRP A 666 0.76 21.51 27.16
N LEU A 667 0.23 20.98 28.29
CA LEU A 667 -0.88 20.06 28.30
C LEU A 667 -2.19 20.82 28.58
N CYS A 668 -3.32 20.23 28.21
CA CYS A 668 -4.62 20.87 28.39
C CYS A 668 -5.17 20.71 29.79
N ASN A 669 -4.80 19.61 30.48
CA ASN A 669 -5.17 19.36 31.87
C ASN A 669 -4.00 19.70 32.82
N ASP A 670 -4.31 19.93 34.08
CA ASP A 670 -3.32 20.15 35.15
C ASP A 670 -2.74 18.79 35.61
N TRP A 671 -1.45 18.61 35.42
CA TRP A 671 -0.69 17.42 35.82
C TRP A 671 0.39 17.75 36.89
N SER A 672 0.22 18.82 37.65
CA SER A 672 1.17 19.25 38.70
C SER A 672 1.37 18.22 39.80
N ASN A 673 0.37 17.40 40.07
CA ASN A 673 0.38 16.32 41.08
C ASN A 673 0.66 14.93 40.49
N LEU A 674 1.08 14.85 39.23
CA LEU A 674 1.32 13.57 38.52
C LEU A 674 2.23 12.61 39.28
N LYS A 675 3.30 13.13 39.88
CA LYS A 675 4.28 12.33 40.62
C LYS A 675 3.65 11.68 41.87
N ASP A 676 2.90 12.44 42.64
CA ASP A 676 2.29 11.94 43.86
C ASP A 676 1.22 10.91 43.56
N ILE A 677 0.35 11.17 42.60
CA ILE A 677 -0.69 10.23 42.16
C ILE A 677 -0.06 8.96 41.57
N TYR A 678 1.03 9.09 40.77
CA TYR A 678 1.73 7.94 40.24
C TYR A 678 2.20 6.98 41.32
N TYR A 679 2.85 7.49 42.41
CA TYR A 679 3.33 6.64 43.48
C TYR A 679 2.19 6.11 44.35
N GLU A 680 1.12 6.88 44.55
CA GLU A 680 -0.09 6.40 45.24
C GLU A 680 -0.67 5.19 44.49
N LEU A 681 -0.91 5.31 43.17
CA LEU A 681 -1.49 4.25 42.36
C LEU A 681 -0.51 3.06 42.18
N LYS A 682 0.81 3.31 42.13
CA LYS A 682 1.82 2.25 42.10
C LYS A 682 1.78 1.36 43.33
N ASN A 683 1.54 1.96 44.49
CA ASN A 683 1.50 1.26 45.79
C ASN A 683 0.08 0.77 46.14
N SER A 684 -0.96 1.13 45.36
CA SER A 684 -2.34 0.75 45.62
C SER A 684 -2.59 -0.75 45.38
N PRO A 685 -3.59 -1.34 46.06
CA PRO A 685 -4.05 -2.69 45.77
C PRO A 685 -4.58 -2.84 44.32
N GLY A 686 -4.68 -4.09 43.85
CA GLY A 686 -5.14 -4.39 42.50
C GLY A 686 -6.60 -4.04 42.18
N ASP A 687 -7.42 -3.82 43.21
CA ASP A 687 -8.81 -3.38 43.09
C ASP A 687 -8.96 -1.94 42.57
N LYS A 688 -7.92 -1.12 42.65
CA LYS A 688 -7.87 0.22 42.05
C LYS A 688 -7.39 0.26 40.58
N ILE A 689 -7.40 -0.86 39.89
CA ILE A 689 -6.87 -0.93 38.49
C ILE A 689 -7.65 -0.04 37.51
N ASP A 690 -8.97 0.09 37.69
CA ASP A 690 -9.79 0.93 36.81
C ASP A 690 -9.48 2.41 36.99
N GLU A 691 -9.19 2.85 38.24
CA GLU A 691 -8.76 4.22 38.54
C GLU A 691 -7.42 4.52 37.88
N LEU A 692 -6.42 3.64 38.05
CA LEU A 692 -5.11 3.75 37.38
C LEU A 692 -5.24 3.75 35.85
N PHE A 693 -6.05 2.86 35.29
CA PHE A 693 -6.24 2.78 33.84
C PHE A 693 -6.83 4.09 33.28
N ASN A 694 -7.89 4.60 33.87
CA ASN A 694 -8.53 5.83 33.41
C ASN A 694 -7.59 7.03 33.53
N TYR A 695 -6.88 7.16 34.66
CA TYR A 695 -5.88 8.21 34.86
C TYR A 695 -4.74 8.15 33.83
N SER A 696 -4.17 6.97 33.63
CA SER A 696 -3.10 6.76 32.66
C SER A 696 -3.57 7.06 31.22
N LYS A 697 -4.79 6.64 30.87
CA LYS A 697 -5.39 6.87 29.56
C LYS A 697 -5.59 8.36 29.29
N GLU A 698 -6.14 9.09 30.24
CA GLU A 698 -6.37 10.53 30.11
C GLU A 698 -5.04 11.28 29.95
N PHE A 699 -4.05 10.96 30.76
CA PHE A 699 -2.72 11.54 30.68
C PHE A 699 -2.04 11.29 29.32
N VAL A 700 -2.04 10.05 28.84
CA VAL A 700 -1.43 9.69 27.55
C VAL A 700 -2.11 10.39 26.38
N TYR A 701 -3.45 10.52 26.40
CA TYR A 701 -4.18 11.22 25.36
C TYR A 701 -3.94 12.73 25.36
N ASP A 702 -3.82 13.35 26.54
CA ASP A 702 -3.44 14.76 26.63
C ASP A 702 -2.02 14.99 26.11
N CYS A 703 -1.09 14.09 26.42
CA CYS A 703 0.26 14.10 25.86
C CYS A 703 0.26 14.01 24.34
N ASP A 704 -0.53 13.11 23.75
CA ASP A 704 -0.63 12.95 22.29
C ASP A 704 -1.18 14.20 21.61
N LYS A 705 -2.29 14.74 22.08
CA LYS A 705 -2.87 16.00 21.60
C LYS A 705 -1.90 17.17 21.70
N SER A 706 -1.14 17.22 22.80
CA SER A 706 -0.16 18.29 23.05
C SER A 706 1.03 18.20 22.12
N PHE A 707 1.53 16.99 21.84
CA PHE A 707 2.66 16.78 20.95
C PHE A 707 2.39 17.20 19.49
N VAL A 708 1.13 17.19 19.04
CA VAL A 708 0.76 17.71 17.71
C VAL A 708 1.08 19.21 17.59
N ARG A 709 1.04 19.96 18.68
CA ARG A 709 1.27 21.41 18.73
C ARG A 709 2.74 21.80 18.85
N LEU A 710 3.69 20.89 18.58
CA LEU A 710 5.12 21.17 18.62
C LEU A 710 5.50 22.22 17.56
N GLN A 711 6.08 23.31 18.02
CA GLN A 711 6.51 24.47 17.22
C GLN A 711 7.94 24.26 16.63
N PRO A 712 8.35 25.05 15.61
CA PRO A 712 9.70 25.00 15.05
C PRO A 712 10.85 25.15 16.04
N ASN A 713 10.62 25.88 17.13
CA ASN A 713 11.60 26.12 18.21
C ASN A 713 11.61 24.99 19.27
N LEU A 714 11.01 23.85 18.99
CA LEU A 714 10.89 22.69 19.88
C LEU A 714 10.05 22.93 21.15
N LYS A 715 9.28 24.01 21.24
CA LYS A 715 8.33 24.24 22.30
C LYS A 715 6.93 23.78 21.88
N ILE A 716 6.12 23.38 22.84
CA ILE A 716 4.71 23.09 22.60
C ILE A 716 3.92 24.39 22.68
N GLN A 717 3.08 24.67 21.68
CA GLN A 717 2.14 25.78 21.76
C GLN A 717 1.18 25.53 22.94
N GLN A 718 1.00 26.54 23.77
CA GLN A 718 0.13 26.44 24.95
C GLN A 718 -1.30 26.02 24.57
N CYS A 719 -1.93 25.25 25.44
CA CYS A 719 -3.34 24.90 25.30
C CYS A 719 -4.17 26.15 25.63
N ILE A 720 -4.87 26.65 24.61
CA ILE A 720 -5.87 27.70 24.83
C ILE A 720 -7.20 26.94 25.00
N ASN A 721 -7.69 26.92 26.20
CA ASN A 721 -9.05 26.40 26.46
C ASN A 721 -10.03 27.40 25.82
N ASN A 722 -10.55 27.07 24.64
CA ASN A 722 -11.70 27.74 24.03
C ASN A 722 -12.98 27.03 24.46
#